data_24202d2f16ce9d6bd00bf0aaa0730ba0
#
_entry.id   24202d2f16ce9d6bd00bf0aaa0730ba0
#
_cell.length_a   1.000
_cell.length_b   1.000
_cell.length_c   1.000
_cell.angle_alpha   90.00
_cell.angle_beta   90.00
_cell.angle_gamma   90.00
#
_symmetry.space_group_name_H-M   'P 1'
#
loop_
_entity.id
_entity.type
_entity.pdbx_description
1 polymer ?
#
loop_
_entity_poly.entity_id
_entity_poly.type
_entity_poly.pdbx_seq_one_letter_code
_entity_poly.pdbx_strand_id
1 'polypeptide(L)'
;MAAAGPERPRLWQEAAALAGAVRGALGPRGGRALLLRPTGEAMPTRDGRRLLEALSVEAPAARVMAARACSHRAATGDGAKSFVVLLAAVLGGLRAADGGAELRRALRDFETQVLERAAARGLRRHLRPAPPGSLEPLLEPYLAGRLGPGERRPLARLCAEMCRRCAPASAARPQVLRLLGRRFAELHAAVPGLPLASSRVLPGIVLRRDFAAYCPTDGELRALLVTESLGPTLTAPGVEFVVDSEGQYQASLRWIAKRTEALMKHLQSNNVKLLLSSVKQEDAVIYYAKLYGVSVVECLSSEEMALISEITGVSPYVPFGDNMDREITETAVVTFCQPLLLVSKRCVHIGLASVCAFQPHCLILCGPVDGVNEQHAAALQEAFTMLQQLFKTVDQRGQWKAERESQCKASDVYTWHSSATQKQLVIENTCNANQVSECQLNALSDTTERKIFYPDKSDLLVHNQKNHSTPVLVAHNTDTVTACECLDVGKCLEKTCCHIVPFKQEESCAGIAQDYSNCLIEAGSVLPVGGYFEILLHYYIQDYAKQCQQSEVTIVSNVVAHALLSIPKALYQTSERNGFTKFYLEAINLLQKSQPLPVNDEGLESVYCKYQLVISVLHCVTELLSIDLIIGIRRPLQKIEDRDSEDDT
;
A
#
# COMPACT_ATOMS: atom_id res chain seq x y z
N MET A 1 -5.17 -28.03 29.18
CA MET A 1 -6.59 -28.42 29.14
C MET A 1 -7.13 -28.06 27.78
N ALA A 2 -7.63 -29.03 27.03
CA ALA A 2 -8.34 -28.78 25.79
C ALA A 2 -9.71 -28.19 26.15
N ALA A 3 -10.01 -26.96 25.68
CA ALA A 3 -11.35 -26.40 25.80
C ALA A 3 -12.22 -26.99 24.69
N ALA A 4 -13.48 -27.29 24.99
CA ALA A 4 -14.46 -27.66 23.97
C ALA A 4 -14.48 -26.61 22.85
N GLY A 5 -14.81 -27.02 21.62
CA GLY A 5 -14.95 -26.13 20.49
C GLY A 5 -15.96 -24.99 20.74
N PRO A 6 -15.88 -23.90 20.00
CA PRO A 6 -16.81 -22.78 20.21
C PRO A 6 -18.24 -23.19 19.87
N GLU A 7 -19.12 -23.09 20.84
CA GLU A 7 -20.55 -23.29 20.62
C GLU A 7 -21.13 -22.18 19.73
N ARG A 8 -22.03 -22.50 18.82
CA ARG A 8 -22.66 -21.53 17.91
C ARG A 8 -23.32 -20.31 18.60
N PRO A 9 -24.01 -20.49 19.73
CA PRO A 9 -24.54 -19.35 20.48
C PRO A 9 -23.45 -18.37 20.94
N ARG A 10 -22.27 -18.91 21.27
CA ARG A 10 -21.11 -18.13 21.70
C ARG A 10 -20.48 -17.36 20.55
N LEU A 11 -20.31 -18.00 19.36
CA LEU A 11 -19.82 -17.34 18.15
C LEU A 11 -20.69 -16.15 17.75
N TRP A 12 -22.04 -16.32 17.83
CA TRP A 12 -22.95 -15.23 17.54
C TRP A 12 -22.82 -14.07 18.55
N GLN A 13 -22.70 -14.36 19.84
CA GLN A 13 -22.54 -13.34 20.88
C GLN A 13 -21.25 -12.54 20.68
N GLU A 14 -20.14 -13.21 20.39
CA GLU A 14 -18.85 -12.58 20.12
C GLU A 14 -18.92 -11.69 18.86
N ALA A 15 -19.51 -12.19 17.79
CA ALA A 15 -19.74 -11.41 16.57
C ALA A 15 -20.65 -10.18 16.81
N ALA A 16 -21.72 -10.35 17.62
CA ALA A 16 -22.64 -9.27 17.98
C ALA A 16 -21.93 -8.18 18.81
N ALA A 17 -21.04 -8.58 19.74
CA ALA A 17 -20.24 -7.64 20.53
C ALA A 17 -19.29 -6.83 19.63
N LEU A 18 -18.57 -7.47 18.70
CA LEU A 18 -17.73 -6.78 17.71
C LEU A 18 -18.55 -5.84 16.82
N ALA A 19 -19.73 -6.29 16.35
CA ALA A 19 -20.63 -5.46 15.55
C ALA A 19 -21.14 -4.24 16.34
N GLY A 20 -21.43 -4.42 17.63
CA GLY A 20 -21.81 -3.34 18.53
C GLY A 20 -20.74 -2.24 18.63
N ALA A 21 -19.46 -2.63 18.73
CA ALA A 21 -18.34 -1.71 18.83
C ALA A 21 -18.16 -0.83 17.57
N VAL A 22 -18.46 -1.35 16.36
CA VAL A 22 -18.23 -0.62 15.10
C VAL A 22 -19.47 0.00 14.49
N ARG A 23 -20.69 -0.44 14.90
CA ARG A 23 -21.96 -0.02 14.30
C ARG A 23 -22.18 1.49 14.39
N GLY A 24 -21.84 2.10 15.52
CA GLY A 24 -21.98 3.55 15.71
C GLY A 24 -21.13 4.41 14.79
N ALA A 25 -20.06 3.85 14.22
CA ALA A 25 -19.18 4.52 13.27
C ALA A 25 -19.47 4.17 11.79
N LEU A 26 -20.54 3.42 11.50
CA LEU A 26 -20.89 2.99 10.14
C LEU A 26 -21.55 4.13 9.35
N GLY A 27 -21.18 4.24 8.07
CA GLY A 27 -21.79 5.16 7.11
C GLY A 27 -21.35 6.63 7.25
N PRO A 28 -21.89 7.52 6.39
CA PRO A 28 -21.47 8.92 6.32
C PRO A 28 -21.90 9.76 7.53
N ARG A 29 -22.94 9.33 8.25
CA ARG A 29 -23.45 9.95 9.49
C ARG A 29 -22.91 9.28 10.75
N GLY A 30 -22.07 8.25 10.62
CA GLY A 30 -21.45 7.56 11.75
C GLY A 30 -20.64 8.48 12.65
N GLY A 31 -20.65 8.21 13.96
CA GLY A 31 -19.86 8.93 14.96
C GLY A 31 -18.35 8.69 14.81
N ARG A 32 -17.54 9.55 15.43
CA ARG A 32 -16.11 9.31 15.64
C ARG A 32 -15.93 8.60 16.98
N ALA A 33 -15.15 7.53 17.00
CA ALA A 33 -14.68 6.93 18.23
C ALA A 33 -13.37 7.59 18.64
N LEU A 34 -13.17 7.77 19.94
CA LEU A 34 -11.92 8.25 20.50
C LEU A 34 -11.11 7.05 20.99
N LEU A 35 -9.99 6.78 20.33
CA LEU A 35 -9.04 5.75 20.76
C LEU A 35 -8.08 6.35 21.77
N LEU A 36 -8.03 5.76 22.96
CA LEU A 36 -7.08 6.12 24.01
C LEU A 36 -5.95 5.09 24.00
N ARG A 37 -4.72 5.52 23.75
CA ARG A 37 -3.54 4.68 23.82
C ARG A 37 -3.04 4.57 25.27
N PRO A 38 -2.32 3.50 25.63
CA PRO A 38 -1.70 3.39 26.96
C PRO A 38 -0.75 4.55 27.29
N THR A 39 -0.21 5.21 26.26
CA THR A 39 0.64 6.42 26.35
C THR A 39 -0.13 7.69 26.75
N GLY A 40 -1.47 7.61 26.87
CA GLY A 40 -2.32 8.78 27.12
C GLY A 40 -2.73 9.57 25.87
N GLU A 41 -2.21 9.22 24.71
CA GLU A 41 -2.63 9.84 23.44
C GLU A 41 -4.07 9.49 23.08
N ALA A 42 -4.83 10.50 22.69
CA ALA A 42 -6.21 10.36 22.25
C ALA A 42 -6.32 10.63 20.76
N MET A 43 -6.82 9.65 19.99
CA MET A 43 -6.98 9.76 18.54
C MET A 43 -8.43 9.54 18.12
N PRO A 44 -9.13 10.57 17.60
CA PRO A 44 -10.46 10.40 17.05
C PRO A 44 -10.37 9.67 15.70
N THR A 45 -11.17 8.62 15.54
CA THR A 45 -11.19 7.84 14.29
C THR A 45 -12.60 7.39 13.91
N ARG A 46 -12.85 7.23 12.61
CA ARG A 46 -13.99 6.50 12.02
C ARG A 46 -13.54 5.24 11.32
N ASP A 47 -12.24 5.00 11.30
CA ASP A 47 -11.63 3.93 10.56
C ASP A 47 -11.94 2.57 11.19
N GLY A 48 -12.61 1.67 10.43
CA GLY A 48 -13.04 0.37 10.93
C GLY A 48 -11.88 -0.56 11.28
N ARG A 49 -10.76 -0.49 10.55
CA ARG A 49 -9.57 -1.30 10.84
C ARG A 49 -8.93 -0.84 12.15
N ARG A 50 -8.69 0.47 12.27
CA ARG A 50 -8.13 1.04 13.51
C ARG A 50 -8.99 0.77 14.73
N LEU A 51 -10.33 0.78 14.55
CA LEU A 51 -11.27 0.41 15.62
C LEU A 51 -11.11 -1.05 16.02
N LEU A 52 -11.08 -1.98 15.06
CA LEU A 52 -10.96 -3.42 15.33
C LEU A 52 -9.58 -3.79 15.91
N GLU A 53 -8.51 -3.18 15.42
CA GLU A 53 -7.13 -3.39 15.91
C GLU A 53 -6.92 -2.82 17.32
N ALA A 54 -7.66 -1.77 17.70
CA ALA A 54 -7.58 -1.16 19.02
C ALA A 54 -8.39 -1.92 20.10
N LEU A 55 -9.29 -2.83 19.69
CA LEU A 55 -10.07 -3.63 20.63
C LEU A 55 -9.20 -4.70 21.28
N SER A 56 -9.17 -4.73 22.60
CA SER A 56 -8.59 -5.84 23.38
C SER A 56 -9.55 -7.02 23.36
N VAL A 57 -9.41 -7.90 22.38
CA VAL A 57 -10.30 -9.05 22.20
C VAL A 57 -9.68 -10.30 22.82
N GLU A 58 -10.29 -10.80 23.90
CA GLU A 58 -9.79 -12.01 24.59
C GLU A 58 -10.24 -13.30 23.90
N ALA A 59 -11.48 -13.35 23.42
CA ALA A 59 -12.06 -14.53 22.79
C ALA A 59 -11.34 -14.89 21.46
N PRO A 60 -10.82 -16.13 21.32
CA PRO A 60 -10.07 -16.54 20.14
C PRO A 60 -10.87 -16.41 18.83
N ALA A 61 -12.14 -16.81 18.83
CA ALA A 61 -12.99 -16.71 17.64
C ALA A 61 -13.24 -15.24 17.24
N ALA A 62 -13.45 -14.35 18.20
CA ALA A 62 -13.61 -12.93 17.93
C ALA A 62 -12.32 -12.29 17.35
N ARG A 63 -11.13 -12.78 17.78
CA ARG A 63 -9.85 -12.37 17.16
C ARG A 63 -9.77 -12.80 15.70
N VAL A 64 -10.19 -14.04 15.37
CA VAL A 64 -10.28 -14.50 13.97
C VAL A 64 -11.23 -13.62 13.16
N MET A 65 -12.42 -13.32 13.70
CA MET A 65 -13.41 -12.45 13.04
C MET A 65 -12.85 -11.05 12.74
N ALA A 66 -12.21 -10.43 13.72
CA ALA A 66 -11.57 -9.11 13.56
C ALA A 66 -10.41 -9.16 12.54
N ALA A 67 -9.56 -10.18 12.60
CA ALA A 67 -8.46 -10.38 11.64
C ALA A 67 -8.98 -10.57 10.21
N ARG A 68 -10.05 -11.36 10.01
CA ARG A 68 -10.68 -11.55 8.69
C ARG A 68 -11.29 -10.26 8.15
N ALA A 69 -11.95 -9.45 9.00
CA ALA A 69 -12.47 -8.14 8.61
C ALA A 69 -11.34 -7.17 8.18
N CYS A 70 -10.22 -7.17 8.91
CA CYS A 70 -9.04 -6.37 8.56
C CYS A 70 -8.37 -6.85 7.27
N SER A 71 -8.24 -8.18 7.07
CA SER A 71 -7.70 -8.78 5.84
C SER A 71 -8.58 -8.46 4.63
N HIS A 72 -9.90 -8.59 4.76
CA HIS A 72 -10.84 -8.21 3.70
C HIS A 72 -10.64 -6.75 3.28
N ARG A 73 -10.53 -5.85 4.25
CA ARG A 73 -10.28 -4.42 3.96
C ARG A 73 -8.92 -4.18 3.31
N ALA A 74 -7.87 -4.86 3.77
CA ALA A 74 -6.55 -4.74 3.15
C ALA A 74 -6.58 -5.15 1.67
N ALA A 75 -7.34 -6.19 1.34
CA ALA A 75 -7.50 -6.68 -0.03
C ALA A 75 -8.39 -5.79 -0.91
N THR A 76 -9.48 -5.23 -0.37
CA THR A 76 -10.50 -4.51 -1.14
C THR A 76 -10.47 -2.99 -0.96
N GLY A 77 -9.76 -2.49 0.04
CA GLY A 77 -9.74 -1.07 0.43
C GLY A 77 -10.98 -0.63 1.21
N ASP A 78 -12.00 -1.49 1.41
CA ASP A 78 -13.26 -1.12 2.08
C ASP A 78 -13.85 -2.28 2.90
N GLY A 79 -14.93 -2.01 3.60
CA GLY A 79 -15.87 -3.00 4.10
C GLY A 79 -15.60 -3.54 5.51
N ALA A 80 -14.54 -3.20 6.26
CA ALA A 80 -14.27 -3.81 7.57
C ALA A 80 -15.44 -3.71 8.57
N LYS A 81 -16.10 -2.56 8.67
CA LYS A 81 -17.27 -2.37 9.56
C LYS A 81 -18.48 -3.16 9.07
N SER A 82 -18.76 -3.10 7.76
CA SER A 82 -19.85 -3.84 7.13
C SER A 82 -19.63 -5.34 7.22
N PHE A 83 -18.39 -5.81 7.16
CA PHE A 83 -18.01 -7.21 7.34
C PHE A 83 -18.48 -7.73 8.70
N VAL A 84 -18.12 -7.05 9.77
CA VAL A 84 -18.48 -7.49 11.14
C VAL A 84 -20.00 -7.42 11.38
N VAL A 85 -20.67 -6.38 10.85
CA VAL A 85 -22.13 -6.24 10.95
C VAL A 85 -22.85 -7.36 10.21
N LEU A 86 -22.40 -7.68 8.98
CA LEU A 86 -22.99 -8.76 8.18
C LEU A 86 -22.69 -10.13 8.79
N LEU A 87 -21.44 -10.35 9.24
CA LEU A 87 -21.04 -11.58 9.92
C LEU A 87 -21.90 -11.88 11.14
N ALA A 88 -22.12 -10.88 12.00
CA ALA A 88 -22.97 -11.03 13.19
C ALA A 88 -24.42 -11.35 12.81
N ALA A 89 -24.94 -10.75 11.75
CA ALA A 89 -26.29 -11.02 11.27
C ALA A 89 -26.44 -12.44 10.70
N VAL A 90 -25.44 -12.93 9.93
CA VAL A 90 -25.44 -14.30 9.38
C VAL A 90 -25.31 -15.33 10.52
N LEU A 91 -24.34 -15.18 11.41
CA LEU A 91 -24.17 -16.10 12.56
C LEU A 91 -25.42 -16.08 13.48
N GLY A 92 -26.02 -14.91 13.68
CA GLY A 92 -27.27 -14.77 14.44
C GLY A 92 -28.45 -15.50 13.80
N GLY A 93 -28.56 -15.48 12.47
CA GLY A 93 -29.57 -16.23 11.73
C GLY A 93 -29.35 -17.75 11.74
N LEU A 94 -28.08 -18.19 11.75
CA LEU A 94 -27.70 -19.60 11.75
C LEU A 94 -27.69 -20.25 13.15
N ARG A 95 -27.91 -19.48 14.21
CA ARG A 95 -27.84 -19.97 15.61
C ARG A 95 -28.76 -21.15 15.92
N ALA A 96 -29.92 -21.21 15.28
CA ALA A 96 -30.93 -22.24 15.48
C ALA A 96 -30.83 -23.42 14.50
N ALA A 97 -29.90 -23.37 13.54
CA ALA A 97 -29.73 -24.44 12.57
C ALA A 97 -28.83 -25.55 13.15
N ASP A 98 -29.29 -26.79 13.12
CA ASP A 98 -28.53 -27.97 13.54
C ASP A 98 -27.59 -28.48 12.43
N GLY A 99 -26.58 -29.34 12.77
CA GLY A 99 -25.73 -30.01 11.78
C GLY A 99 -24.59 -29.13 11.24
N GLY A 100 -23.39 -29.17 11.86
CA GLY A 100 -22.21 -28.38 11.42
C GLY A 100 -21.72 -28.71 10.02
N ALA A 101 -21.62 -29.99 9.66
CA ALA A 101 -21.14 -30.45 8.36
C ALA A 101 -22.16 -30.19 7.24
N GLU A 102 -23.42 -30.42 7.50
CA GLU A 102 -24.55 -30.17 6.57
C GLU A 102 -24.69 -28.68 6.27
N LEU A 103 -24.61 -27.85 7.29
CA LEU A 103 -24.66 -26.40 7.15
C LEU A 103 -23.48 -25.85 6.31
N ARG A 104 -22.26 -26.37 6.50
CA ARG A 104 -21.11 -26.00 5.67
C ARG A 104 -21.28 -26.41 4.20
N ARG A 105 -21.92 -27.56 3.96
CA ARG A 105 -22.27 -28.00 2.60
C ARG A 105 -23.33 -27.06 2.00
N ALA A 106 -24.39 -26.78 2.74
CA ALA A 106 -25.44 -25.89 2.32
C ALA A 106 -24.96 -24.46 2.03
N LEU A 107 -23.99 -23.93 2.79
CA LEU A 107 -23.35 -22.64 2.50
C LEU A 107 -22.59 -22.65 1.16
N ARG A 108 -21.87 -23.71 0.83
CA ARG A 108 -21.19 -23.84 -0.47
C ARG A 108 -22.17 -23.99 -1.63
N ASP A 109 -23.22 -24.81 -1.42
CA ASP A 109 -24.26 -25.00 -2.42
C ASP A 109 -25.08 -23.72 -2.65
N PHE A 110 -25.34 -22.95 -1.58
CA PHE A 110 -25.96 -21.62 -1.67
C PHE A 110 -25.12 -20.67 -2.54
N GLU A 111 -23.82 -20.65 -2.34
CA GLU A 111 -22.92 -19.77 -3.07
C GLU A 111 -22.99 -20.02 -4.59
N THR A 112 -22.90 -21.28 -5.00
CA THR A 112 -22.90 -21.66 -6.42
C THR A 112 -24.28 -21.70 -7.05
N GLN A 113 -25.31 -22.15 -6.34
CA GLN A 113 -26.63 -22.35 -6.90
C GLN A 113 -27.55 -21.12 -6.82
N VAL A 114 -27.38 -20.30 -5.77
CA VAL A 114 -28.28 -19.17 -5.52
C VAL A 114 -27.56 -17.83 -5.69
N LEU A 115 -26.44 -17.62 -4.99
CA LEU A 115 -25.75 -16.34 -4.99
C LEU A 115 -25.19 -15.95 -6.38
N GLU A 116 -24.52 -16.87 -7.05
CA GLU A 116 -24.03 -16.62 -8.43
C GLU A 116 -25.17 -16.32 -9.40
N ARG A 117 -26.31 -17.05 -9.30
CA ARG A 117 -27.47 -16.78 -10.14
C ARG A 117 -28.12 -15.43 -9.83
N ALA A 118 -28.23 -15.09 -8.55
CA ALA A 118 -28.75 -13.79 -8.12
C ALA A 118 -27.88 -12.64 -8.65
N ALA A 119 -26.55 -12.81 -8.64
CA ALA A 119 -25.63 -11.84 -9.20
C ALA A 119 -25.73 -11.77 -10.75
N ALA A 120 -25.59 -12.91 -11.45
CA ALA A 120 -25.54 -12.96 -12.90
C ALA A 120 -26.83 -12.56 -13.61
N ARG A 121 -27.97 -12.97 -13.08
CA ARG A 121 -29.28 -12.76 -13.72
C ARG A 121 -30.10 -11.63 -13.09
N GLY A 122 -29.92 -11.38 -11.79
CA GLY A 122 -30.65 -10.37 -11.04
C GLY A 122 -29.91 -9.06 -11.00
N LEU A 123 -28.83 -9.02 -10.22
CA LEU A 123 -28.05 -7.80 -9.94
C LEU A 123 -27.53 -7.15 -11.24
N ARG A 124 -27.02 -7.95 -12.18
CA ARG A 124 -26.44 -7.47 -13.46
C ARG A 124 -27.35 -6.53 -14.23
N ARG A 125 -28.67 -6.70 -14.15
CA ARG A 125 -29.65 -5.85 -14.86
C ARG A 125 -29.66 -4.40 -14.39
N HIS A 126 -29.17 -4.14 -13.18
CA HIS A 126 -29.18 -2.83 -12.54
C HIS A 126 -27.80 -2.16 -12.52
N LEU A 127 -26.74 -2.89 -12.93
CA LEU A 127 -25.38 -2.38 -12.94
C LEU A 127 -25.23 -1.30 -14.00
N ARG A 128 -24.41 -0.29 -13.66
CA ARG A 128 -24.01 0.78 -14.58
C ARG A 128 -22.51 0.81 -14.68
N PRO A 129 -21.93 1.19 -15.83
CA PRO A 129 -20.50 1.43 -15.92
C PRO A 129 -20.13 2.67 -15.10
N ALA A 130 -18.97 2.66 -14.47
CA ALA A 130 -18.42 3.84 -13.81
C ALA A 130 -18.22 4.98 -14.82
N PRO A 131 -18.50 6.22 -14.44
CA PRO A 131 -18.34 7.38 -15.32
C PRO A 131 -16.91 7.45 -15.87
N PRO A 132 -16.71 7.51 -17.20
CA PRO A 132 -15.37 7.46 -17.78
C PRO A 132 -14.50 8.69 -17.47
N GLY A 133 -15.12 9.82 -17.19
CA GLY A 133 -14.43 11.11 -17.02
C GLY A 133 -14.15 11.52 -15.57
N SER A 134 -14.90 11.02 -14.59
CA SER A 134 -14.77 11.47 -13.20
C SER A 134 -14.87 10.32 -12.21
N LEU A 135 -13.88 10.23 -11.31
CA LEU A 135 -13.87 9.29 -10.18
C LEU A 135 -14.47 9.91 -8.90
N GLU A 136 -14.76 11.21 -8.90
CA GLU A 136 -15.27 11.93 -7.72
C GLU A 136 -16.59 11.36 -7.19
N PRO A 137 -17.58 10.97 -8.03
CA PRO A 137 -18.82 10.36 -7.57
C PRO A 137 -18.64 9.04 -6.80
N LEU A 138 -17.53 8.34 -7.00
CA LEU A 138 -17.14 7.14 -6.27
C LEU A 138 -16.34 7.48 -5.01
N LEU A 139 -15.43 8.44 -5.11
CA LEU A 139 -14.48 8.78 -4.06
C LEU A 139 -15.14 9.59 -2.93
N GLU A 140 -16.05 10.52 -3.24
CA GLU A 140 -16.70 11.34 -2.20
C GLU A 140 -17.51 10.52 -1.20
N PRO A 141 -18.41 9.62 -1.61
CA PRO A 141 -19.14 8.76 -0.66
C PRO A 141 -18.22 7.75 0.04
N TYR A 142 -17.22 7.25 -0.66
CA TYR A 142 -16.20 6.39 -0.06
C TYR A 142 -15.47 7.08 1.11
N LEU A 143 -15.03 8.30 0.92
CA LEU A 143 -14.35 9.10 1.94
C LEU A 143 -15.31 9.59 3.03
N ALA A 144 -16.60 9.75 2.73
CA ALA A 144 -17.60 10.19 3.71
C ALA A 144 -17.76 9.24 4.90
N GLY A 145 -17.51 7.93 4.70
CA GLY A 145 -17.51 6.94 5.78
C GLY A 145 -16.26 6.98 6.67
N ARG A 146 -15.23 7.79 6.33
CA ARG A 146 -13.90 7.82 6.96
C ARG A 146 -13.53 9.19 7.51
N LEU A 147 -13.85 10.24 6.76
CA LEU A 147 -13.40 11.60 6.98
C LEU A 147 -14.56 12.55 7.30
N GLY A 148 -14.22 13.73 7.78
CA GLY A 148 -15.20 14.78 8.07
C GLY A 148 -15.79 15.42 6.79
N PRO A 149 -16.93 16.10 6.90
CA PRO A 149 -17.61 16.68 5.73
C PRO A 149 -16.77 17.74 4.99
N GLY A 150 -15.93 18.49 5.70
CA GLY A 150 -15.03 19.48 5.10
C GLY A 150 -13.81 18.90 4.38
N GLU A 151 -13.44 17.65 4.67
CA GLU A 151 -12.22 17.01 4.18
C GLU A 151 -12.49 16.14 2.93
N ARG A 152 -13.67 15.52 2.85
CA ARG A 152 -13.99 14.48 1.84
C ARG A 152 -13.93 14.99 0.40
N ARG A 153 -14.55 16.15 0.09
CA ARG A 153 -14.56 16.70 -1.27
C ARG A 153 -13.18 17.13 -1.77
N PRO A 154 -12.40 17.93 -1.01
CA PRO A 154 -11.04 18.26 -1.42
C PRO A 154 -10.17 17.03 -1.67
N LEU A 155 -10.22 16.02 -0.78
CA LEU A 155 -9.44 14.80 -0.93
C LEU A 155 -9.92 13.91 -2.07
N ALA A 156 -11.23 13.84 -2.33
CA ALA A 156 -11.77 13.14 -3.50
C ALA A 156 -11.25 13.76 -4.82
N ARG A 157 -11.24 15.10 -4.91
CA ARG A 157 -10.69 15.82 -6.07
C ARG A 157 -9.20 15.56 -6.24
N LEU A 158 -8.41 15.66 -5.16
CA LEU A 158 -6.97 15.39 -5.20
C LEU A 158 -6.66 13.95 -5.63
N CYS A 159 -7.41 12.98 -5.12
CA CYS A 159 -7.29 11.57 -5.51
C CYS A 159 -7.63 11.36 -6.99
N ALA A 160 -8.73 11.93 -7.46
CA ALA A 160 -9.13 11.87 -8.87
C ALA A 160 -8.12 12.56 -9.78
N GLU A 161 -7.59 13.72 -9.36
CA GLU A 161 -6.55 14.46 -10.08
C GLU A 161 -5.25 13.64 -10.17
N MET A 162 -4.81 13.02 -9.07
CA MET A 162 -3.63 12.17 -9.07
C MET A 162 -3.80 10.97 -10.01
N CYS A 163 -4.95 10.28 -9.96
CA CYS A 163 -5.25 9.19 -10.90
C CYS A 163 -5.18 9.64 -12.36
N ARG A 164 -5.76 10.79 -12.68
CA ARG A 164 -5.81 11.34 -14.04
C ARG A 164 -4.43 11.75 -14.54
N ARG A 165 -3.62 12.39 -13.68
CA ARG A 165 -2.27 12.83 -14.03
C ARG A 165 -1.30 11.66 -14.16
N CYS A 166 -1.40 10.67 -13.28
CA CYS A 166 -0.55 9.48 -13.34
C CYS A 166 -0.92 8.52 -14.49
N ALA A 167 -2.19 8.54 -14.95
CA ALA A 167 -2.70 7.69 -16.04
C ALA A 167 -3.36 8.53 -17.13
N PRO A 168 -2.61 9.23 -17.98
CA PRO A 168 -3.19 10.04 -19.05
C PRO A 168 -3.97 9.18 -20.07
N ALA A 169 -3.52 7.95 -20.31
CA ALA A 169 -4.23 6.99 -21.16
C ALA A 169 -5.20 6.13 -20.33
N SER A 170 -6.47 6.09 -20.72
CA SER A 170 -7.52 5.33 -20.03
C SER A 170 -7.24 3.83 -19.94
N ALA A 171 -6.64 3.24 -20.99
CA ALA A 171 -6.29 1.82 -21.04
C ALA A 171 -5.25 1.40 -19.98
N ALA A 172 -4.35 2.30 -19.58
CA ALA A 172 -3.33 2.03 -18.58
C ALA A 172 -3.82 2.15 -17.13
N ARG A 173 -5.04 2.64 -16.91
CA ARG A 173 -5.59 2.97 -15.59
C ARG A 173 -5.50 1.83 -14.57
N PRO A 174 -5.83 0.56 -14.86
CA PRO A 174 -5.73 -0.52 -13.88
C PRO A 174 -4.31 -0.76 -13.39
N GLN A 175 -3.31 -0.70 -14.28
CA GLN A 175 -1.90 -0.88 -13.93
C GLN A 175 -1.38 0.28 -13.07
N VAL A 176 -1.74 1.51 -13.44
CA VAL A 176 -1.40 2.72 -12.69
C VAL A 176 -2.02 2.72 -11.30
N LEU A 177 -3.29 2.33 -11.16
CA LEU A 177 -3.95 2.21 -9.87
C LEU A 177 -3.30 1.14 -8.97
N ARG A 178 -2.81 0.04 -9.57
CA ARG A 178 -2.03 -0.97 -8.82
C ARG A 178 -0.73 -0.37 -8.27
N LEU A 179 -0.01 0.41 -9.08
CA LEU A 179 1.21 1.07 -8.65
C LEU A 179 0.93 2.13 -7.56
N LEU A 180 -0.08 2.99 -7.77
CA LEU A 180 -0.51 3.97 -6.78
C LEU A 180 -0.90 3.31 -5.44
N GLY A 181 -1.70 2.25 -5.46
CA GLY A 181 -2.09 1.53 -4.23
C GLY A 181 -0.90 0.91 -3.49
N ARG A 182 0.14 0.45 -4.21
CA ARG A 182 1.32 -0.18 -3.62
C ARG A 182 2.39 0.82 -3.17
N ARG A 183 2.59 1.91 -3.94
CA ARG A 183 3.70 2.86 -3.77
C ARG A 183 3.25 4.25 -3.31
N PHE A 184 2.04 4.36 -2.77
CA PHE A 184 1.52 5.67 -2.35
C PHE A 184 2.34 6.30 -1.22
N ALA A 185 2.99 5.49 -0.38
CA ALA A 185 3.85 5.98 0.70
C ALA A 185 5.00 6.85 0.16
N GLU A 186 5.59 6.47 -0.97
CA GLU A 186 6.69 7.17 -1.64
C GLU A 186 6.19 8.28 -2.58
N LEU A 187 4.91 8.22 -2.99
CA LEU A 187 4.30 9.17 -3.93
C LEU A 187 3.52 10.29 -3.22
N HIS A 188 3.67 10.44 -1.91
CA HIS A 188 3.12 11.59 -1.19
C HIS A 188 4.11 12.17 -0.18
N ALA A 189 3.98 13.47 0.06
CA ALA A 189 4.72 14.18 1.11
C ALA A 189 3.73 14.87 2.06
N ALA A 190 3.70 14.45 3.32
CA ALA A 190 2.89 15.06 4.35
C ALA A 190 3.54 16.35 4.86
N VAL A 191 2.74 17.42 4.93
CA VAL A 191 3.18 18.74 5.39
C VAL A 191 2.23 19.21 6.49
N PRO A 192 2.62 19.09 7.77
CA PRO A 192 1.83 19.61 8.89
C PRO A 192 1.87 21.13 8.99
N GLY A 193 0.89 21.71 9.68
CA GLY A 193 0.80 23.14 9.96
C GLY A 193 0.18 23.97 8.83
N LEU A 194 -0.29 23.35 7.76
CA LEU A 194 -0.97 24.02 6.66
C LEU A 194 -2.42 23.54 6.51
N PRO A 195 -3.33 24.38 6.00
CA PRO A 195 -4.69 23.93 5.70
C PRO A 195 -4.73 22.93 4.55
N LEU A 196 -5.73 22.04 4.55
CA LEU A 196 -5.93 21.04 3.50
C LEU A 196 -6.02 21.65 2.09
N ALA A 197 -6.56 22.85 1.99
CA ALA A 197 -6.66 23.59 0.71
C ALA A 197 -5.30 23.89 0.05
N SER A 198 -4.20 23.84 0.80
CA SER A 198 -2.84 23.99 0.28
C SER A 198 -2.28 22.73 -0.35
N SER A 199 -2.99 21.59 -0.23
CA SER A 199 -2.60 20.33 -0.85
C SER A 199 -2.69 20.41 -2.37
N ARG A 200 -1.72 19.77 -3.05
CA ARG A 200 -1.63 19.78 -4.50
C ARG A 200 -0.86 18.59 -5.05
N VAL A 201 -1.12 18.24 -6.31
CA VAL A 201 -0.37 17.22 -7.04
C VAL A 201 0.73 17.89 -7.86
N LEU A 202 1.98 17.50 -7.65
CA LEU A 202 3.15 17.98 -8.38
C LEU A 202 3.62 16.92 -9.38
N PRO A 203 4.16 17.32 -10.56
CA PRO A 203 4.81 16.38 -11.47
C PRO A 203 6.10 15.85 -10.84
N GLY A 204 6.48 14.60 -11.16
CA GLY A 204 7.68 13.97 -10.61
C GLY A 204 7.49 13.42 -9.20
N ILE A 205 8.59 13.13 -8.51
CA ILE A 205 8.64 12.63 -7.14
C ILE A 205 9.32 13.64 -6.21
N VAL A 206 8.95 13.61 -4.94
CA VAL A 206 9.52 14.47 -3.90
C VAL A 206 10.18 13.60 -2.84
N LEU A 207 11.51 13.68 -2.75
CA LEU A 207 12.29 13.01 -1.72
C LEU A 207 12.41 13.91 -0.50
N ARG A 208 12.00 13.41 0.68
CA ARG A 208 11.93 14.20 1.93
C ARG A 208 13.30 14.36 2.60
N ARG A 209 14.29 14.80 1.82
CA ARG A 209 15.68 15.06 2.24
C ARG A 209 16.29 16.14 1.40
N ASP A 210 17.34 16.80 1.90
CA ASP A 210 18.10 17.80 1.16
C ASP A 210 19.17 17.13 0.28
N PHE A 211 19.72 17.88 -0.64
CA PHE A 211 20.91 17.48 -1.37
C PHE A 211 22.15 17.46 -0.47
N ALA A 212 22.97 16.43 -0.58
CA ALA A 212 24.31 16.44 -0.04
C ALA A 212 25.24 17.36 -0.88
N ALA A 213 25.04 17.36 -2.20
CA ALA A 213 25.60 18.32 -3.13
C ALA A 213 24.56 18.73 -4.17
N TYR A 214 24.35 20.00 -4.37
CA TYR A 214 23.47 20.52 -5.43
C TYR A 214 24.26 21.33 -6.45
N CYS A 215 24.17 20.92 -7.71
CA CYS A 215 24.74 21.57 -8.86
C CYS A 215 23.60 21.84 -9.86
N PRO A 216 23.18 23.12 -10.01
CA PRO A 216 22.11 23.45 -10.94
C PRO A 216 22.49 23.06 -12.37
N THR A 217 21.59 22.41 -13.06
CA THR A 217 21.73 22.04 -14.47
C THR A 217 20.39 22.20 -15.16
N ASP A 218 20.40 22.71 -16.37
CA ASP A 218 19.22 22.88 -17.19
C ASP A 218 19.03 21.70 -18.13
N GLY A 219 17.77 21.34 -18.40
CA GLY A 219 17.40 20.30 -19.35
C GLY A 219 17.40 18.89 -18.76
N GLU A 220 17.45 17.90 -19.65
CA GLU A 220 17.45 16.50 -19.27
C GLU A 220 18.81 16.07 -18.72
N LEU A 221 18.77 15.31 -17.62
CA LEU A 221 19.94 14.83 -16.89
C LEU A 221 20.00 13.31 -16.92
N ARG A 222 21.19 12.76 -16.85
CA ARG A 222 21.38 11.35 -16.55
C ARG A 222 21.63 11.16 -15.06
N ALA A 223 20.85 10.27 -14.42
CA ALA A 223 21.00 9.90 -13.01
C ALA A 223 21.53 8.48 -12.88
N LEU A 224 22.47 8.29 -11.97
CA LEU A 224 22.97 6.98 -11.59
C LEU A 224 22.40 6.59 -10.23
N LEU A 225 21.86 5.38 -10.14
CA LEU A 225 21.39 4.79 -8.89
C LEU A 225 22.52 3.96 -8.27
N VAL A 226 22.81 4.16 -6.99
CA VAL A 226 23.91 3.49 -6.30
C VAL A 226 23.45 2.95 -4.95
N THR A 227 23.82 1.71 -4.65
CA THR A 227 23.48 1.03 -3.38
C THR A 227 24.66 0.94 -2.42
N GLU A 228 25.88 1.24 -2.89
CA GLU A 228 27.11 1.17 -2.11
C GLU A 228 27.84 2.51 -2.09
N SER A 229 28.84 2.64 -1.22
CA SER A 229 29.73 3.80 -1.25
C SER A 229 30.57 3.78 -2.52
N LEU A 230 30.70 4.94 -3.17
CA LEU A 230 31.56 5.14 -4.32
C LEU A 230 32.99 5.48 -3.92
N GLY A 231 33.25 5.71 -2.63
CA GLY A 231 34.59 5.94 -2.10
C GLY A 231 35.46 4.70 -2.31
N PRO A 232 36.72 4.88 -2.78
CA PRO A 232 37.64 3.76 -2.93
C PRO A 232 38.05 3.22 -1.56
N THR A 233 37.90 1.92 -1.36
CA THR A 233 38.38 1.22 -0.16
C THR A 233 39.86 0.87 -0.29
N LEU A 234 40.65 1.08 0.78
CA LEU A 234 42.08 0.73 0.82
C LEU A 234 42.30 -0.77 0.98
N THR A 235 41.26 -1.50 1.39
CA THR A 235 41.36 -2.94 1.68
C THR A 235 40.19 -3.70 1.11
N ALA A 236 40.39 -4.99 0.86
CA ALA A 236 39.31 -5.93 0.65
C ALA A 236 38.57 -6.23 1.98
N PRO A 237 37.28 -6.65 1.94
CA PRO A 237 36.55 -7.03 3.15
C PRO A 237 37.29 -8.07 3.98
N GLY A 238 37.46 -7.81 5.27
CA GLY A 238 38.19 -8.71 6.20
C GLY A 238 39.71 -8.57 6.20
N VAL A 239 40.26 -7.60 5.49
CA VAL A 239 41.70 -7.29 5.51
C VAL A 239 41.93 -5.95 6.21
N GLU A 240 42.83 -5.93 7.19
CA GLU A 240 43.21 -4.68 7.86
C GLU A 240 44.30 -3.96 7.06
N PHE A 241 44.16 -2.65 6.92
CA PHE A 241 45.17 -1.78 6.34
C PHE A 241 45.87 -1.00 7.47
N VAL A 242 47.14 -1.35 7.73
CA VAL A 242 47.91 -0.74 8.81
C VAL A 242 48.78 0.37 8.23
N VAL A 243 48.73 1.53 8.87
CA VAL A 243 49.54 2.70 8.50
C VAL A 243 50.59 2.93 9.59
N ASP A 244 51.85 2.73 9.25
CA ASP A 244 52.97 2.81 10.21
C ASP A 244 53.68 4.16 10.21
N SER A 245 53.37 5.03 9.26
CA SER A 245 54.02 6.33 9.15
C SER A 245 53.14 7.41 8.58
N GLU A 246 53.41 8.66 8.94
CA GLU A 246 52.74 9.84 8.37
C GLU A 246 52.87 9.87 6.82
N GLY A 247 54.00 9.45 6.28
CA GLY A 247 54.19 9.38 4.83
C GLY A 247 53.25 8.41 4.15
N GLN A 248 53.02 7.24 4.74
CA GLN A 248 52.05 6.25 4.25
C GLN A 248 50.60 6.78 4.40
N TYR A 249 50.28 7.43 5.52
CA TYR A 249 48.99 8.05 5.71
C TYR A 249 48.69 9.10 4.63
N GLN A 250 49.64 10.01 4.39
CA GLN A 250 49.49 11.02 3.34
C GLN A 250 49.42 10.41 1.93
N ALA A 251 50.14 9.32 1.68
CA ALA A 251 50.08 8.60 0.41
C ALA A 251 48.69 7.94 0.21
N SER A 252 48.11 7.33 1.23
CA SER A 252 46.78 6.73 1.16
C SER A 252 45.70 7.77 0.91
N LEU A 253 45.75 8.92 1.58
CA LEU A 253 44.84 10.03 1.33
C LEU A 253 44.92 10.56 -0.11
N ARG A 254 46.14 10.72 -0.63
CA ARG A 254 46.33 11.13 -2.04
C ARG A 254 45.81 10.10 -3.01
N TRP A 255 45.97 8.82 -2.72
CA TRP A 255 45.45 7.73 -3.55
C TRP A 255 43.92 7.75 -3.57
N ILE A 256 43.26 7.86 -2.39
CA ILE A 256 41.81 8.01 -2.27
C ILE A 256 41.32 9.20 -3.09
N ALA A 257 41.94 10.37 -2.89
CA ALA A 257 41.58 11.59 -3.59
C ALA A 257 41.66 11.43 -5.12
N LYS A 258 42.82 10.90 -5.61
CA LYS A 258 43.05 10.67 -7.04
C LYS A 258 42.06 9.67 -7.65
N ARG A 259 41.73 8.60 -6.90
CA ARG A 259 40.82 7.57 -7.37
C ARG A 259 39.37 8.10 -7.43
N THR A 260 38.95 8.84 -6.39
CA THR A 260 37.62 9.49 -6.34
C THR A 260 37.49 10.53 -7.46
N GLU A 261 38.53 11.32 -7.69
CA GLU A 261 38.56 12.30 -8.79
C GLU A 261 38.40 11.62 -10.16
N ALA A 262 39.15 10.54 -10.40
CA ALA A 262 39.07 9.77 -11.63
C ALA A 262 37.64 9.21 -11.86
N LEU A 263 36.98 8.70 -10.80
CA LEU A 263 35.60 8.25 -10.86
C LEU A 263 34.65 9.40 -11.24
N MET A 264 34.79 10.58 -10.63
CA MET A 264 33.96 11.72 -10.96
C MET A 264 34.18 12.22 -12.39
N LYS A 265 35.39 12.19 -12.90
CA LYS A 265 35.69 12.45 -14.32
C LYS A 265 34.99 11.43 -15.24
N HIS A 266 35.01 10.16 -14.85
CA HIS A 266 34.31 9.11 -15.59
C HIS A 266 32.80 9.31 -15.60
N LEU A 267 32.18 9.66 -14.45
CA LEU A 267 30.75 10.04 -14.40
C LEU A 267 30.46 11.23 -15.30
N GLN A 268 31.30 12.26 -15.27
CA GLN A 268 31.14 13.43 -16.10
C GLN A 268 31.26 13.11 -17.60
N SER A 269 32.21 12.26 -18.01
CA SER A 269 32.36 11.84 -19.41
C SER A 269 31.17 11.04 -19.94
N ASN A 270 30.47 10.31 -19.05
CA ASN A 270 29.22 9.62 -19.35
C ASN A 270 27.97 10.51 -19.21
N ASN A 271 28.16 11.83 -19.02
CA ASN A 271 27.10 12.80 -18.83
C ASN A 271 26.17 12.54 -17.63
N VAL A 272 26.69 11.85 -16.60
CA VAL A 272 25.96 11.67 -15.34
C VAL A 272 26.01 12.97 -14.54
N LYS A 273 24.85 13.54 -14.22
CA LYS A 273 24.72 14.81 -13.50
C LYS A 273 24.01 14.68 -12.15
N LEU A 274 23.44 13.52 -11.88
CA LEU A 274 22.74 13.23 -10.62
C LEU A 274 23.14 11.85 -10.10
N LEU A 275 23.50 11.79 -8.83
CA LEU A 275 23.77 10.56 -8.10
C LEU A 275 22.67 10.36 -7.06
N LEU A 276 21.97 9.24 -7.14
CA LEU A 276 20.94 8.81 -6.19
C LEU A 276 21.48 7.61 -5.40
N SER A 277 21.84 7.82 -4.13
CA SER A 277 22.48 6.82 -3.30
C SER A 277 21.59 6.34 -2.16
N SER A 278 21.53 5.03 -1.93
CA SER A 278 20.84 4.46 -0.77
C SER A 278 21.67 4.57 0.52
N VAL A 279 22.99 4.79 0.39
CA VAL A 279 23.91 4.94 1.51
C VAL A 279 24.46 6.37 1.57
N LYS A 280 24.99 6.75 2.72
CA LYS A 280 25.75 7.98 2.86
C LYS A 280 27.08 7.84 2.12
N GLN A 281 27.46 8.85 1.34
CA GLN A 281 28.73 8.89 0.61
C GLN A 281 29.81 9.59 1.44
N GLU A 282 31.06 9.29 1.14
CA GLU A 282 32.20 9.91 1.80
C GLU A 282 32.34 11.40 1.43
N ASP A 283 32.91 12.20 2.33
CA ASP A 283 33.11 13.64 2.11
C ASP A 283 33.95 13.94 0.87
N ALA A 284 34.92 13.08 0.56
CA ALA A 284 35.73 13.18 -0.66
C ALA A 284 34.84 13.03 -1.92
N VAL A 285 33.89 12.08 -1.92
CA VAL A 285 32.92 11.88 -3.02
C VAL A 285 32.07 13.12 -3.21
N ILE A 286 31.56 13.68 -2.09
CA ILE A 286 30.73 14.89 -2.12
C ILE A 286 31.53 16.10 -2.62
N TYR A 287 32.78 16.26 -2.19
CA TYR A 287 33.66 17.34 -2.64
C TYR A 287 33.91 17.28 -4.15
N TYR A 288 34.32 16.13 -4.65
CA TYR A 288 34.62 15.98 -6.09
C TYR A 288 33.33 16.00 -6.93
N ALA A 289 32.19 15.49 -6.42
CA ALA A 289 30.89 15.62 -7.09
C ALA A 289 30.54 17.10 -7.33
N LYS A 290 30.71 17.98 -6.33
CA LYS A 290 30.53 19.43 -6.47
C LYS A 290 31.48 20.02 -7.50
N LEU A 291 32.76 19.62 -7.48
CA LEU A 291 33.76 20.13 -8.39
C LEU A 291 33.47 19.77 -9.86
N TYR A 292 32.91 18.59 -10.10
CA TYR A 292 32.57 18.08 -11.44
C TYR A 292 31.11 18.33 -11.85
N GLY A 293 30.37 19.08 -11.04
CA GLY A 293 29.00 19.49 -11.36
C GLY A 293 27.99 18.33 -11.30
N VAL A 294 28.19 17.38 -10.38
CA VAL A 294 27.29 16.26 -10.13
C VAL A 294 26.51 16.54 -8.84
N SER A 295 25.17 16.57 -8.93
CA SER A 295 24.30 16.63 -7.76
C SER A 295 24.24 15.28 -7.05
N VAL A 296 24.18 15.28 -5.72
CA VAL A 296 24.15 14.06 -4.92
C VAL A 296 22.99 14.09 -3.94
N VAL A 297 22.19 13.03 -3.96
CA VAL A 297 21.14 12.75 -2.99
C VAL A 297 21.44 11.43 -2.31
N GLU A 298 21.52 11.44 -0.98
CA GLU A 298 21.98 10.30 -0.17
C GLU A 298 20.83 9.67 0.64
N CYS A 299 21.11 8.49 1.17
CA CYS A 299 20.25 7.80 2.12
C CYS A 299 18.81 7.57 1.61
N LEU A 300 18.63 7.28 0.31
CA LEU A 300 17.35 6.86 -0.22
C LEU A 300 16.96 5.52 0.42
N SER A 301 15.67 5.39 0.77
CA SER A 301 15.18 4.11 1.28
C SER A 301 15.14 3.05 0.17
N SER A 302 15.10 1.78 0.57
CA SER A 302 14.96 0.66 -0.38
C SER A 302 13.68 0.79 -1.23
N GLU A 303 12.61 1.32 -0.64
CA GLU A 303 11.33 1.55 -1.28
C GLU A 303 11.41 2.68 -2.32
N GLU A 304 12.09 3.79 -1.99
CA GLU A 304 12.33 4.91 -2.92
C GLU A 304 13.21 4.46 -4.10
N MET A 305 14.28 3.71 -3.82
CA MET A 305 15.15 3.14 -4.87
C MET A 305 14.37 2.19 -5.78
N ALA A 306 13.56 1.28 -5.19
CA ALA A 306 12.73 0.36 -5.96
C ALA A 306 11.66 1.08 -6.79
N LEU A 307 11.05 2.17 -6.28
CA LEU A 307 10.11 3.00 -7.03
C LEU A 307 10.80 3.65 -8.24
N ILE A 308 11.98 4.24 -8.05
CA ILE A 308 12.73 4.88 -9.13
C ILE A 308 13.11 3.85 -10.21
N SER A 309 13.62 2.68 -9.79
CA SER A 309 13.93 1.57 -10.70
C SER A 309 12.70 1.07 -11.47
N GLU A 310 11.54 0.95 -10.79
CA GLU A 310 10.28 0.53 -11.42
C GLU A 310 9.77 1.54 -12.47
N ILE A 311 9.94 2.84 -12.21
CA ILE A 311 9.53 3.91 -13.13
C ILE A 311 10.47 4.01 -14.32
N THR A 312 11.78 3.97 -14.08
CA THR A 312 12.81 4.24 -15.08
C THR A 312 13.32 3.00 -15.81
N GLY A 313 13.05 1.80 -15.27
CA GLY A 313 13.56 0.54 -15.80
C GLY A 313 15.06 0.32 -15.56
N VAL A 314 15.70 1.16 -14.72
CA VAL A 314 17.16 1.14 -14.48
C VAL A 314 17.48 0.39 -13.19
N SER A 315 18.45 -0.51 -13.26
CA SER A 315 18.99 -1.21 -12.09
C SER A 315 20.06 -0.38 -11.38
N PRO A 316 20.20 -0.51 -10.05
CA PRO A 316 21.28 0.16 -9.34
C PRO A 316 22.67 -0.28 -9.86
N TYR A 317 23.55 0.70 -10.00
CA TYR A 317 24.94 0.49 -10.39
C TYR A 317 25.71 -0.16 -9.23
N VAL A 318 26.43 -1.23 -9.55
CA VAL A 318 27.36 -1.90 -8.64
C VAL A 318 28.77 -1.62 -9.13
N PRO A 319 29.61 -0.96 -8.33
CA PRO A 319 31.00 -0.74 -8.70
C PRO A 319 31.76 -2.09 -8.73
N PHE A 320 32.21 -2.50 -9.90
CA PHE A 320 33.03 -3.71 -10.06
C PHE A 320 34.51 -3.33 -10.01
N GLY A 321 35.12 -3.39 -8.83
CA GLY A 321 36.58 -3.36 -8.66
C GLY A 321 37.31 -2.23 -9.41
N ASP A 322 38.47 -2.54 -10.00
CA ASP A 322 39.34 -1.57 -10.67
C ASP A 322 38.95 -1.17 -12.10
N ASN A 323 37.91 -1.77 -12.67
CA ASN A 323 37.53 -1.52 -14.06
C ASN A 323 36.73 -0.22 -14.21
N MET A 324 37.43 0.91 -14.18
CA MET A 324 36.87 2.25 -14.45
C MET A 324 36.62 2.52 -15.94
N ASP A 325 37.04 1.63 -16.83
CA ASP A 325 36.90 1.82 -18.29
C ASP A 325 35.55 1.31 -18.85
N ARG A 326 34.69 0.75 -17.98
CA ARG A 326 33.39 0.27 -18.42
C ARG A 326 32.41 1.43 -18.62
N GLU A 327 31.87 1.54 -19.81
CA GLU A 327 30.81 2.50 -20.12
C GLU A 327 29.61 2.32 -19.20
N ILE A 328 29.11 3.43 -18.63
CA ILE A 328 27.92 3.44 -17.77
C ILE A 328 26.69 3.49 -18.67
N THR A 329 26.14 2.33 -19.00
CA THR A 329 24.98 2.19 -19.89
C THR A 329 23.66 2.36 -19.17
N GLU A 330 23.57 1.96 -17.88
CA GLU A 330 22.33 1.98 -17.10
C GLU A 330 22.18 3.29 -16.32
N THR A 331 21.57 4.28 -16.94
CA THR A 331 21.28 5.58 -16.32
C THR A 331 19.82 5.94 -16.49
N ALA A 332 19.22 6.50 -15.44
CA ALA A 332 17.86 7.02 -15.48
C ALA A 332 17.83 8.41 -16.13
N VAL A 333 16.85 8.66 -16.97
CA VAL A 333 16.62 9.99 -17.55
C VAL A 333 15.76 10.80 -16.59
N VAL A 334 16.28 11.97 -16.20
CA VAL A 334 15.64 12.92 -15.29
C VAL A 334 15.33 14.19 -16.04
N THR A 335 14.08 14.60 -16.09
CA THR A 335 13.62 15.77 -16.84
C THR A 335 13.92 17.08 -16.12
N PHE A 336 13.96 17.05 -14.80
CA PHE A 336 14.38 18.16 -13.94
C PHE A 336 14.81 17.65 -12.57
N CYS A 337 15.71 18.38 -11.91
CA CYS A 337 16.12 18.11 -10.54
C CYS A 337 16.38 19.43 -9.83
N GLN A 338 15.59 19.73 -8.79
CA GLN A 338 15.64 21.02 -8.12
C GLN A 338 15.33 20.91 -6.62
N PRO A 339 15.83 21.84 -5.79
CA PRO A 339 15.43 21.94 -4.40
C PRO A 339 13.98 22.41 -4.29
N LEU A 340 13.24 21.84 -3.36
CA LEU A 340 11.87 22.22 -3.03
C LEU A 340 11.78 22.51 -1.53
N LEU A 341 11.28 23.68 -1.19
CA LEU A 341 11.03 24.03 0.21
C LEU A 341 9.56 23.75 0.57
N LEU A 342 9.35 22.81 1.50
CA LEU A 342 8.04 22.51 2.07
C LEU A 342 7.99 23.04 3.51
N VAL A 343 7.41 24.23 3.68
CA VAL A 343 7.45 25.00 4.94
C VAL A 343 8.89 25.27 5.36
N SER A 344 9.44 24.52 6.32
CA SER A 344 10.81 24.65 6.80
C SER A 344 11.73 23.52 6.35
N LYS A 345 11.22 22.49 5.70
CA LYS A 345 11.99 21.31 5.30
C LYS A 345 12.43 21.42 3.85
N ARG A 346 13.74 21.28 3.62
CA ARG A 346 14.29 21.16 2.28
C ARG A 346 14.08 19.75 1.75
N CYS A 347 13.59 19.66 0.52
CA CYS A 347 13.31 18.42 -0.18
C CYS A 347 13.95 18.45 -1.56
N VAL A 348 14.14 17.28 -2.13
CA VAL A 348 14.58 17.15 -3.53
C VAL A 348 13.37 16.84 -4.39
N HIS A 349 13.16 17.61 -5.44
CA HIS A 349 12.07 17.43 -6.40
C HIS A 349 12.65 17.01 -7.74
N ILE A 350 12.26 15.82 -8.21
CA ILE A 350 12.84 15.16 -9.38
C ILE A 350 11.73 14.77 -10.36
N GLY A 351 11.88 15.16 -11.61
CA GLY A 351 11.08 14.66 -12.72
C GLY A 351 11.76 13.45 -13.36
N LEU A 352 11.08 12.31 -13.42
CA LEU A 352 11.59 11.07 -14.01
C LEU A 352 10.92 10.82 -15.35
N ALA A 353 11.71 10.49 -16.37
CA ALA A 353 11.19 9.91 -17.60
C ALA A 353 10.77 8.46 -17.32
N SER A 354 9.52 8.15 -17.62
CA SER A 354 8.97 6.82 -17.35
C SER A 354 9.02 5.94 -18.60
N VAL A 355 9.49 4.70 -18.43
CA VAL A 355 9.44 3.67 -19.48
C VAL A 355 8.10 2.94 -19.52
N CYS A 356 7.26 3.14 -18.53
CA CYS A 356 5.92 2.53 -18.43
C CYS A 356 4.82 3.58 -18.64
N ALA A 357 3.57 3.12 -18.71
CA ALA A 357 2.41 4.01 -18.89
C ALA A 357 2.11 4.89 -17.67
N PHE A 358 2.87 4.78 -16.59
CA PHE A 358 2.74 5.57 -15.38
C PHE A 358 3.51 6.88 -15.50
N GLN A 359 2.80 7.99 -15.34
CA GLN A 359 3.41 9.33 -15.26
C GLN A 359 3.66 9.67 -13.78
N PRO A 360 4.92 9.79 -13.31
CA PRO A 360 5.19 10.04 -11.90
C PRO A 360 4.67 11.41 -11.46
N HIS A 361 3.84 11.40 -10.43
CA HIS A 361 3.36 12.58 -9.73
C HIS A 361 3.39 12.34 -8.23
N CYS A 362 3.66 13.38 -7.45
CA CYS A 362 3.69 13.35 -5.99
C CYS A 362 2.57 14.21 -5.42
N LEU A 363 1.83 13.69 -4.44
CA LEU A 363 0.83 14.45 -3.71
C LEU A 363 1.45 15.15 -2.50
N ILE A 364 1.47 16.48 -2.51
CA ILE A 364 1.74 17.27 -1.30
C ILE A 364 0.45 17.33 -0.49
N LEU A 365 0.45 16.64 0.65
CA LEU A 365 -0.72 16.49 1.52
C LEU A 365 -0.56 17.37 2.75
N CYS A 366 -1.34 18.45 2.81
CA CYS A 366 -1.31 19.41 3.91
C CYS A 366 -2.41 19.12 4.92
N GLY A 367 -2.11 19.37 6.20
CA GLY A 367 -3.06 19.26 7.28
C GLY A 367 -2.55 19.95 8.54
N PRO A 368 -3.42 20.18 9.54
CA PRO A 368 -3.07 20.94 10.73
C PRO A 368 -2.00 20.25 11.58
N VAL A 369 -2.02 18.92 11.65
CA VAL A 369 -1.08 18.09 12.44
C VAL A 369 -0.77 16.79 11.71
N ASP A 370 0.35 16.14 12.07
CA ASP A 370 0.80 14.89 11.44
C ASP A 370 -0.24 13.77 11.52
N GLY A 371 -0.89 13.56 12.66
CA GLY A 371 -1.89 12.51 12.83
C GLY A 371 -3.11 12.66 11.91
N VAL A 372 -3.49 13.90 11.52
CA VAL A 372 -4.54 14.15 10.52
C VAL A 372 -4.03 13.82 9.13
N ASN A 373 -2.78 14.20 8.80
CA ASN A 373 -2.16 13.85 7.52
C ASN A 373 -2.03 12.34 7.34
N GLU A 374 -1.67 11.60 8.40
CA GLU A 374 -1.65 10.13 8.38
C GLU A 374 -3.04 9.52 8.12
N GLN A 375 -4.10 10.08 8.71
CA GLN A 375 -5.47 9.64 8.45
C GLN A 375 -5.87 9.90 6.99
N HIS A 376 -5.53 11.07 6.46
CA HIS A 376 -5.79 11.43 5.07
C HIS A 376 -5.00 10.52 4.12
N ALA A 377 -3.71 10.31 4.37
CA ALA A 377 -2.86 9.43 3.56
C ALA A 377 -3.37 7.99 3.55
N ALA A 378 -3.73 7.44 4.72
CA ALA A 378 -4.30 6.10 4.83
C ALA A 378 -5.63 5.98 4.06
N ALA A 379 -6.52 6.99 4.18
CA ALA A 379 -7.79 6.99 3.46
C ALA A 379 -7.61 7.05 1.94
N LEU A 380 -6.62 7.80 1.45
CA LEU A 380 -6.28 7.88 0.03
C LEU A 380 -5.64 6.60 -0.50
N GLN A 381 -4.71 5.99 0.25
CA GLN A 381 -4.09 4.71 -0.12
C GLN A 381 -5.13 3.60 -0.29
N GLU A 382 -6.06 3.53 0.64
CA GLU A 382 -7.19 2.58 0.57
C GLU A 382 -8.15 2.92 -0.57
N ALA A 383 -8.35 4.21 -0.88
CA ALA A 383 -9.13 4.62 -2.04
C ALA A 383 -8.52 4.14 -3.36
N PHE A 384 -7.19 4.20 -3.52
CA PHE A 384 -6.52 3.62 -4.68
C PHE A 384 -6.68 2.10 -4.75
N THR A 385 -6.62 1.40 -3.59
CA THR A 385 -6.90 -0.04 -3.51
C THR A 385 -8.34 -0.33 -3.94
N MET A 386 -9.34 0.40 -3.45
CA MET A 386 -10.74 0.25 -3.84
C MET A 386 -10.93 0.50 -5.34
N LEU A 387 -10.33 1.56 -5.89
CA LEU A 387 -10.38 1.86 -7.32
C LEU A 387 -9.71 0.78 -8.17
N GLN A 388 -8.60 0.18 -7.70
CA GLN A 388 -7.98 -0.96 -8.37
C GLN A 388 -8.93 -2.14 -8.43
N GLN A 389 -9.65 -2.43 -7.34
CA GLN A 389 -10.63 -3.53 -7.30
C GLN A 389 -11.84 -3.26 -8.20
N LEU A 390 -12.26 -2.00 -8.34
CA LEU A 390 -13.37 -1.62 -9.23
C LEU A 390 -13.17 -2.11 -10.67
N PHE A 391 -11.92 -2.12 -11.15
CA PHE A 391 -11.60 -2.53 -12.53
C PHE A 391 -11.30 -4.03 -12.68
N LYS A 392 -11.61 -4.84 -11.66
CA LYS A 392 -11.56 -6.30 -11.76
C LYS A 392 -12.90 -6.88 -12.19
N THR A 393 -12.84 -7.98 -12.91
CA THR A 393 -14.00 -8.81 -13.24
C THR A 393 -14.23 -9.90 -12.19
N VAL A 394 -15.46 -10.38 -12.06
CA VAL A 394 -15.79 -11.60 -11.34
C VAL A 394 -16.28 -12.61 -12.33
N ASP A 395 -15.51 -13.67 -12.57
CA ASP A 395 -15.84 -14.74 -13.51
C ASP A 395 -16.46 -15.95 -12.80
N GLN A 396 -17.33 -16.67 -13.50
CA GLN A 396 -17.83 -17.96 -13.03
C GLN A 396 -16.68 -18.97 -12.99
N ARG A 397 -16.44 -19.61 -11.86
CA ARG A 397 -15.55 -20.79 -11.66
C ARG A 397 -14.02 -20.62 -11.76
N GLY A 398 -13.47 -19.51 -12.22
CA GLY A 398 -12.01 -19.38 -12.43
C GLY A 398 -11.24 -18.86 -11.21
N GLN A 399 -11.78 -17.91 -10.53
CA GLN A 399 -11.09 -17.17 -9.46
C GLN A 399 -10.96 -17.95 -8.14
N TRP A 400 -11.87 -18.88 -7.88
CA TRP A 400 -11.91 -19.68 -6.64
C TRP A 400 -10.71 -20.62 -6.44
N LYS A 401 -10.10 -21.12 -7.53
CA LYS A 401 -8.90 -21.97 -7.44
C LYS A 401 -7.66 -21.15 -7.13
N ALA A 402 -7.49 -20.01 -7.78
CA ALA A 402 -6.31 -19.16 -7.61
C ALA A 402 -6.27 -18.49 -6.23
N GLU A 403 -7.41 -18.03 -5.71
CA GLU A 403 -7.48 -17.43 -4.37
C GLU A 403 -7.33 -18.47 -3.24
N ARG A 404 -7.87 -19.69 -3.40
CA ARG A 404 -7.64 -20.78 -2.44
C ARG A 404 -6.17 -21.19 -2.39
N GLU A 405 -5.48 -21.28 -3.53
CA GLU A 405 -4.04 -21.57 -3.54
C GLU A 405 -3.21 -20.44 -2.95
N SER A 406 -3.61 -19.19 -3.15
CA SER A 406 -2.96 -18.02 -2.54
C SER A 406 -3.27 -17.90 -1.03
N GLN A 407 -4.49 -18.23 -0.60
CA GLN A 407 -4.87 -18.22 0.81
C GLN A 407 -4.26 -19.39 1.59
N CYS A 408 -4.12 -20.57 0.98
CA CYS A 408 -3.38 -21.68 1.60
C CYS A 408 -1.90 -21.35 1.78
N LYS A 409 -1.28 -20.62 0.85
CA LYS A 409 0.10 -20.14 1.00
C LYS A 409 0.24 -18.97 1.98
N ALA A 410 -0.82 -18.20 2.20
CA ALA A 410 -0.84 -17.08 3.16
C ALA A 410 -1.20 -17.52 4.60
N SER A 411 -1.82 -18.69 4.80
CA SER A 411 -2.15 -19.19 6.13
C SER A 411 -0.95 -19.75 6.90
N ASP A 412 0.17 -20.01 6.22
CA ASP A 412 1.40 -20.47 6.86
C ASP A 412 2.27 -19.35 7.46
N VAL A 413 1.84 -18.07 7.37
CA VAL A 413 2.63 -16.92 7.84
C VAL A 413 1.82 -16.00 8.79
N TYR A 414 1.06 -16.55 9.70
CA TYR A 414 0.56 -15.74 10.84
C TYR A 414 1.37 -15.98 12.11
N THR A 415 2.65 -15.62 12.07
CA THR A 415 3.40 -15.29 13.27
C THR A 415 3.17 -13.82 13.58
N TRP A 416 2.47 -13.56 14.66
CA TRP A 416 2.35 -12.24 15.27
C TRP A 416 3.72 -11.75 15.70
N HIS A 417 4.34 -10.87 14.95
CA HIS A 417 5.48 -10.11 15.44
C HIS A 417 4.99 -8.94 16.27
N SER A 418 5.02 -9.10 17.57
CA SER A 418 5.17 -8.02 18.50
C SER A 418 6.54 -7.39 18.22
N SER A 419 6.57 -6.07 18.05
CA SER A 419 7.78 -5.30 17.83
C SER A 419 8.78 -5.53 18.96
N ALA A 420 9.76 -6.36 18.72
CA ALA A 420 11.01 -6.39 19.45
C ALA A 420 12.07 -6.92 18.48
N THR A 421 12.97 -6.04 18.14
CA THR A 421 14.19 -6.23 17.38
C THR A 421 14.94 -7.47 17.83
N GLN A 422 14.99 -8.51 16.97
CA GLN A 422 16.10 -9.46 17.02
C GLN A 422 16.31 -10.09 15.63
N LYS A 423 17.43 -9.75 15.03
CA LYS A 423 17.97 -10.42 13.85
C LYS A 423 18.40 -11.83 14.25
N GLN A 424 17.80 -12.84 13.64
CA GLN A 424 18.31 -14.20 13.69
C GLN A 424 18.66 -14.65 12.28
N LEU A 425 19.95 -14.87 12.09
CA LEU A 425 20.54 -15.51 10.91
C LEU A 425 20.12 -16.99 10.91
N VAL A 426 19.45 -17.41 9.85
CA VAL A 426 19.23 -18.84 9.56
C VAL A 426 20.34 -19.29 8.63
N ILE A 427 21.18 -20.20 9.13
CA ILE A 427 22.17 -20.92 8.33
C ILE A 427 21.48 -22.19 7.82
N GLU A 428 21.30 -22.29 6.51
CA GLU A 428 20.91 -23.54 5.86
C GLU A 428 22.14 -24.47 5.78
N ASN A 429 22.03 -25.59 6.47
CA ASN A 429 22.95 -26.71 6.32
C ASN A 429 22.55 -27.57 5.13
N THR A 430 23.32 -27.54 4.07
CA THR A 430 23.37 -28.62 3.08
C THR A 430 24.59 -29.48 3.36
N CYS A 431 24.32 -30.69 3.79
CA CYS A 431 25.31 -31.75 3.96
C CYS A 431 25.89 -32.16 2.58
N ASN A 432 27.21 -32.18 2.45
CA ASN A 432 27.88 -33.21 1.67
C ASN A 432 29.24 -33.51 2.29
N ALA A 433 29.41 -34.78 2.57
CA ALA A 433 30.59 -35.39 3.16
C ALA A 433 31.74 -35.43 2.13
N ASN A 434 32.96 -35.12 2.55
CA ASN A 434 34.11 -35.97 2.57
C ASN A 434 35.42 -35.20 2.68
N GLN A 435 36.25 -35.77 3.55
CA GLN A 435 37.73 -35.73 3.66
C GLN A 435 38.37 -34.75 4.64
N VAL A 436 38.78 -35.39 5.68
CA VAL A 436 39.84 -35.31 6.65
C VAL A 436 41.14 -34.63 6.18
N SER A 437 41.62 -33.67 6.96
CA SER A 437 43.04 -33.64 7.42
C SER A 437 43.21 -32.71 8.62
N GLU A 438 43.78 -33.27 9.66
CA GLU A 438 44.26 -32.61 10.87
C GLU A 438 45.38 -31.60 10.55
N CYS A 439 45.39 -30.49 11.29
CA CYS A 439 46.62 -29.97 11.90
C CYS A 439 46.29 -29.08 13.10
N GLN A 440 46.97 -29.40 14.18
CA GLN A 440 46.83 -28.87 15.54
C GLN A 440 47.61 -27.55 15.74
N LEU A 441 47.16 -26.84 16.81
CA LEU A 441 47.95 -26.04 17.79
C LEU A 441 48.38 -24.63 17.37
N ASN A 442 48.13 -23.55 18.13
CA ASN A 442 48.38 -23.32 19.57
C ASN A 442 47.77 -21.97 19.97
N ALA A 443 47.35 -21.93 21.20
CA ALA A 443 47.00 -20.70 21.92
C ALA A 443 48.20 -19.85 22.25
N LEU A 444 48.02 -18.53 22.24
CA LEU A 444 48.66 -17.63 23.20
C LEU A 444 47.90 -16.32 23.29
N SER A 445 47.51 -16.04 24.50
CA SER A 445 46.98 -14.78 25.01
C SER A 445 47.98 -13.65 24.91
N ASP A 446 47.57 -12.46 24.52
CA ASP A 446 47.99 -11.27 25.25
C ASP A 446 47.04 -10.07 25.01
N THR A 447 46.65 -9.52 26.13
CA THR A 447 45.90 -8.30 26.31
C THR A 447 46.80 -7.07 26.12
N THR A 448 46.37 -6.14 25.27
CA THR A 448 46.76 -4.74 25.44
C THR A 448 45.69 -3.80 24.89
N GLU A 449 45.04 -3.14 25.81
CA GLU A 449 44.19 -1.96 25.56
C GLU A 449 45.04 -0.84 24.93
N ARG A 450 44.55 -0.26 23.83
CA ARG A 450 44.97 1.07 23.39
C ARG A 450 43.79 1.96 23.16
N LYS A 451 43.72 2.99 24.02
CA LYS A 451 42.82 4.13 23.95
C LYS A 451 43.01 4.88 22.62
N ILE A 452 41.89 5.11 21.97
CA ILE A 452 41.78 6.00 20.82
C ILE A 452 41.61 7.44 21.34
N PHE A 453 42.57 8.30 21.03
CA PHE A 453 42.50 9.75 21.24
C PHE A 453 41.78 10.39 20.05
N TYR A 454 40.72 11.17 20.35
CA TYR A 454 40.15 12.14 19.41
C TYR A 454 40.83 13.49 19.63
N PRO A 455 41.32 14.19 18.59
CA PRO A 455 41.74 15.58 18.74
C PRO A 455 40.52 16.52 18.67
N ASP A 456 40.61 17.48 19.56
CA ASP A 456 39.69 18.54 19.87
C ASP A 456 39.49 19.52 18.71
N LYS A 457 38.26 20.03 18.60
CA LYS A 457 37.88 21.10 17.68
C LYS A 457 38.26 22.44 18.31
N SER A 458 39.20 23.14 17.72
CA SER A 458 39.24 24.59 17.84
C SER A 458 39.88 25.23 16.61
N ASP A 459 39.27 26.32 16.19
CA ASP A 459 39.73 27.38 15.33
C ASP A 459 39.69 27.20 13.82
N LEU A 460 38.63 27.72 13.26
CA LEU A 460 38.73 28.67 12.15
C LEU A 460 37.45 29.55 12.06
N LEU A 461 37.54 30.70 12.75
CA LEU A 461 36.76 31.88 12.42
C LEU A 461 37.25 32.45 11.08
N VAL A 462 36.35 32.82 10.20
CA VAL A 462 36.48 34.02 9.38
C VAL A 462 35.22 34.32 8.55
N HIS A 463 34.66 35.46 8.86
CA HIS A 463 34.00 36.49 8.06
C HIS A 463 32.61 36.26 7.45
N ASN A 464 31.75 36.98 8.10
CA ASN A 464 30.52 37.62 7.63
C ASN A 464 30.68 38.35 6.28
N GLN A 465 29.76 38.10 5.38
CA GLN A 465 29.13 39.20 4.64
C GLN A 465 27.66 38.88 4.35
N LYS A 466 26.83 39.81 4.83
CA LYS A 466 25.41 39.95 4.57
C LYS A 466 25.17 40.23 3.10
N ASN A 467 24.21 39.56 2.48
CA ASN A 467 23.32 40.25 1.55
C ASN A 467 21.95 39.58 1.55
N HIS A 468 20.98 40.39 1.88
CA HIS A 468 19.55 40.15 1.78
C HIS A 468 19.13 40.07 0.30
N SER A 469 18.31 39.08 0.00
CA SER A 469 17.14 39.27 -0.86
C SER A 469 16.34 37.98 -0.95
N THR A 470 15.18 38.01 -0.38
CA THR A 470 14.07 37.07 -0.59
C THR A 470 13.40 37.38 -1.93
N PRO A 471 13.07 36.40 -2.75
CA PRO A 471 12.02 36.57 -3.73
C PRO A 471 10.73 35.92 -3.25
N VAL A 472 9.76 36.76 -3.03
CA VAL A 472 8.34 36.42 -2.92
C VAL A 472 7.87 36.02 -4.32
N LEU A 473 7.40 34.78 -4.49
CA LEU A 473 6.74 34.34 -5.72
C LEU A 473 5.26 34.73 -5.66
N VAL A 474 4.94 35.79 -6.39
CA VAL A 474 3.59 36.15 -6.80
C VAL A 474 3.30 35.41 -8.10
N ALA A 475 2.21 34.65 -8.12
CA ALA A 475 1.70 33.99 -9.31
C ALA A 475 0.95 35.03 -10.19
N HIS A 476 1.39 35.22 -11.40
CA HIS A 476 0.57 35.82 -12.46
C HIS A 476 0.23 34.79 -13.53
N ASN A 477 -1.06 34.62 -13.73
CA ASN A 477 -1.66 34.00 -14.91
C ASN A 477 -1.46 34.95 -16.12
N THR A 478 -1.04 34.39 -17.23
CA THR A 478 -1.45 34.90 -18.55
C THR A 478 -1.47 33.78 -19.57
N ASP A 479 -2.66 33.56 -20.11
CA ASP A 479 -2.92 32.80 -21.33
C ASP A 479 -2.24 33.46 -22.52
N THR A 480 -1.63 32.66 -23.39
CA THR A 480 -1.65 32.94 -24.83
C THR A 480 -1.43 31.67 -25.64
N VAL A 481 -2.39 31.43 -26.49
CA VAL A 481 -2.45 30.42 -27.54
C VAL A 481 -1.55 30.85 -28.70
N THR A 482 -0.73 29.96 -29.22
CA THR A 482 -0.39 29.94 -30.65
C THR A 482 -0.01 28.54 -31.11
N ALA A 483 -0.71 28.09 -32.11
CA ALA A 483 -0.47 26.89 -32.90
C ALA A 483 0.71 27.11 -33.85
N CYS A 484 1.50 26.07 -34.09
CA CYS A 484 2.16 25.87 -35.38
C CYS A 484 2.44 24.39 -35.66
N GLU A 485 2.28 24.08 -36.92
CA GLU A 485 2.15 22.83 -37.62
C GLU A 485 3.47 22.07 -37.85
N CYS A 486 3.29 20.75 -37.98
CA CYS A 486 3.94 19.79 -38.89
C CYS A 486 5.45 19.86 -39.18
N LEU A 487 6.11 18.74 -39.00
CA LEU A 487 6.77 18.04 -40.11
C LEU A 487 7.25 16.64 -39.70
N ASP A 488 6.87 15.71 -40.55
CA ASP A 488 7.15 14.31 -40.67
C ASP A 488 8.63 14.08 -41.07
N VAL A 489 9.36 13.19 -40.41
CA VAL A 489 10.46 12.45 -41.06
C VAL A 489 10.59 11.06 -40.43
N GLY A 490 10.24 10.08 -41.22
CA GLY A 490 10.43 8.68 -40.90
C GLY A 490 11.80 8.16 -41.28
N LYS A 491 12.06 6.96 -40.77
CA LYS A 491 12.92 5.86 -41.26
C LYS A 491 14.34 5.70 -40.70
N CYS A 492 14.51 4.45 -40.32
CA CYS A 492 15.74 3.61 -40.29
C CYS A 492 16.56 3.67 -39.02
N LEU A 493 16.80 2.57 -38.33
CA LEU A 493 17.55 1.37 -38.70
C LEU A 493 17.46 0.26 -37.64
N GLU A 494 17.56 -0.94 -38.13
CA GLU A 494 17.52 -2.23 -37.42
C GLU A 494 18.78 -2.58 -36.63
N LYS A 495 18.55 -3.46 -35.63
CA LYS A 495 19.44 -4.52 -35.11
C LYS A 495 20.58 -4.17 -34.17
N THR A 496 20.45 -4.63 -32.94
CA THR A 496 21.29 -5.72 -32.41
C THR A 496 20.71 -6.31 -31.13
N CYS A 497 20.56 -7.63 -31.11
CA CYS A 497 20.15 -8.49 -29.99
C CYS A 497 21.14 -8.43 -28.83
N CYS A 498 20.64 -8.35 -27.59
CA CYS A 498 21.24 -9.03 -26.45
C CYS A 498 20.16 -9.55 -25.51
N HIS A 499 20.31 -10.78 -25.10
CA HIS A 499 19.39 -11.61 -24.35
C HIS A 499 18.99 -10.98 -23.01
N ILE A 500 17.73 -10.60 -22.90
CA ILE A 500 17.05 -10.38 -21.63
C ILE A 500 16.05 -11.51 -21.49
N VAL A 501 16.13 -12.23 -20.36
CA VAL A 501 15.18 -13.27 -19.97
C VAL A 501 13.78 -12.65 -20.01
N PRO A 502 12.83 -13.22 -20.75
CA PRO A 502 11.52 -12.60 -20.88
C PRO A 502 10.73 -12.78 -19.57
N PHE A 503 10.49 -11.66 -18.92
CA PHE A 503 9.33 -11.52 -18.07
C PHE A 503 8.11 -11.89 -18.93
N LYS A 504 7.39 -12.95 -18.56
CA LYS A 504 6.19 -13.36 -19.29
C LYS A 504 5.27 -12.16 -19.42
N GLN A 505 5.21 -11.62 -20.63
CA GLN A 505 4.12 -10.77 -21.09
C GLN A 505 2.83 -11.56 -20.93
N GLU A 506 2.02 -11.19 -19.95
CA GLU A 506 0.59 -11.44 -20.03
C GLU A 506 0.08 -10.63 -21.23
N GLU A 507 -0.45 -11.37 -22.16
CA GLU A 507 -0.88 -10.97 -23.48
C GLU A 507 -1.64 -9.64 -23.49
N SER A 508 -1.19 -8.76 -24.35
CA SER A 508 -1.90 -7.61 -24.89
C SER A 508 -3.32 -8.02 -25.30
N CYS A 509 -4.32 -7.64 -24.49
CA CYS A 509 -5.72 -7.72 -24.90
C CYS A 509 -6.05 -6.63 -25.91
N ALA A 510 -5.54 -6.76 -27.14
CA ALA A 510 -6.10 -6.12 -28.31
C ALA A 510 -6.96 -7.14 -29.05
N GLY A 511 -8.29 -6.99 -28.93
CA GLY A 511 -9.23 -7.49 -29.92
C GLY A 511 -9.55 -8.98 -29.92
N ILE A 512 -9.93 -9.55 -28.76
CA ILE A 512 -10.77 -10.75 -28.74
C ILE A 512 -12.09 -10.32 -28.11
N ALA A 513 -13.16 -10.40 -28.87
CA ALA A 513 -14.51 -10.39 -28.34
C ALA A 513 -14.61 -11.62 -27.43
N GLN A 514 -14.23 -11.46 -26.15
CA GLN A 514 -14.40 -12.47 -25.13
C GLN A 514 -15.88 -12.74 -24.99
N ASP A 515 -16.20 -14.01 -25.05
CA ASP A 515 -17.52 -14.56 -24.83
C ASP A 515 -17.96 -14.16 -23.41
N TYR A 516 -18.66 -13.01 -23.29
CA TYR A 516 -19.12 -12.39 -22.02
C TYR A 516 -20.15 -13.26 -21.27
N SER A 517 -20.41 -14.49 -21.77
CA SER A 517 -21.40 -15.40 -21.17
C SER A 517 -21.02 -15.91 -19.77
N ASN A 518 -19.75 -15.84 -19.37
CA ASN A 518 -19.24 -16.39 -18.11
C ASN A 518 -18.89 -15.33 -17.04
N CYS A 519 -19.02 -14.03 -17.31
CA CYS A 519 -18.72 -12.97 -16.36
C CYS A 519 -19.94 -12.65 -15.48
N LEU A 520 -19.77 -12.76 -14.16
CA LEU A 520 -20.80 -12.40 -13.15
C LEU A 520 -20.92 -10.89 -12.98
N ILE A 521 -19.80 -10.21 -12.83
CA ILE A 521 -19.71 -8.75 -12.62
C ILE A 521 -18.61 -8.22 -13.52
N GLU A 522 -18.98 -7.32 -14.39
CA GLU A 522 -18.05 -6.66 -15.31
C GLU A 522 -17.20 -5.61 -14.59
N ALA A 523 -15.96 -5.42 -15.07
CA ALA A 523 -15.06 -4.39 -14.58
C ALA A 523 -15.72 -3.00 -14.68
N GLY A 524 -15.55 -2.19 -13.63
CA GLY A 524 -16.12 -0.85 -13.57
C GLY A 524 -17.61 -0.80 -13.23
N SER A 525 -18.22 -1.91 -12.80
CA SER A 525 -19.64 -1.94 -12.41
C SER A 525 -19.90 -1.20 -11.11
N VAL A 526 -20.88 -0.29 -11.13
CA VAL A 526 -21.27 0.55 -9.99
C VAL A 526 -22.77 0.56 -9.76
N LEU A 527 -23.16 0.88 -8.53
CA LEU A 527 -24.53 1.14 -8.10
C LEU A 527 -24.60 2.45 -7.30
N PRO A 528 -25.78 3.08 -7.19
CA PRO A 528 -25.98 4.18 -6.24
C PRO A 528 -25.69 3.75 -4.81
N VAL A 529 -25.08 4.64 -4.01
CA VAL A 529 -24.85 4.41 -2.58
C VAL A 529 -26.17 4.40 -1.78
N GLY A 530 -26.09 3.91 -0.54
CA GLY A 530 -27.22 3.94 0.40
C GLY A 530 -27.81 2.59 0.73
N GLY A 531 -27.28 1.49 0.18
CA GLY A 531 -27.74 0.13 0.47
C GLY A 531 -28.55 -0.52 -0.64
N TYR A 532 -28.53 0.05 -1.84
CA TYR A 532 -29.20 -0.56 -3.01
C TYR A 532 -28.61 -1.94 -3.34
N PHE A 533 -27.29 -2.11 -3.23
CA PHE A 533 -26.65 -3.41 -3.45
C PHE A 533 -27.26 -4.49 -2.55
N GLU A 534 -27.36 -4.22 -1.26
CA GLU A 534 -27.86 -5.17 -0.26
C GLU A 534 -29.35 -5.49 -0.47
N ILE A 535 -30.18 -4.50 -0.82
CA ILE A 535 -31.61 -4.72 -1.09
C ILE A 535 -31.83 -5.50 -2.37
N LEU A 536 -31.10 -5.17 -3.45
CA LEU A 536 -31.16 -5.90 -4.71
C LEU A 536 -30.78 -7.36 -4.51
N LEU A 537 -29.66 -7.60 -3.84
CA LEU A 537 -29.18 -8.96 -3.62
C LEU A 537 -30.13 -9.74 -2.70
N HIS A 538 -30.66 -9.12 -1.64
CA HIS A 538 -31.71 -9.67 -0.79
C HIS A 538 -32.91 -10.14 -1.62
N TYR A 539 -33.43 -9.26 -2.48
CA TYR A 539 -34.60 -9.55 -3.32
C TYR A 539 -34.36 -10.75 -4.25
N TYR A 540 -33.26 -10.75 -4.97
CA TYR A 540 -32.95 -11.82 -5.92
C TYR A 540 -32.59 -13.14 -5.24
N ILE A 541 -31.89 -13.13 -4.11
CA ILE A 541 -31.63 -14.35 -3.33
C ILE A 541 -32.95 -14.99 -2.90
N GLN A 542 -33.92 -14.22 -2.39
CA GLN A 542 -35.23 -14.75 -2.01
C GLN A 542 -35.99 -15.32 -3.19
N ASP A 543 -35.91 -14.70 -4.36
CA ASP A 543 -36.61 -15.16 -5.55
C ASP A 543 -36.01 -16.49 -6.06
N TYR A 544 -34.69 -16.60 -6.12
CA TYR A 544 -34.01 -17.84 -6.53
C TYR A 544 -34.10 -18.94 -5.47
N ALA A 545 -34.15 -18.61 -4.19
CA ALA A 545 -34.32 -19.58 -3.11
C ALA A 545 -35.63 -20.35 -3.19
N LYS A 546 -36.70 -19.72 -3.68
CA LYS A 546 -38.00 -20.39 -3.92
C LYS A 546 -37.94 -21.50 -4.96
N GLN A 547 -36.91 -21.48 -5.84
CA GLN A 547 -36.72 -22.45 -6.90
C GLN A 547 -35.79 -23.61 -6.46
N CYS A 548 -35.20 -23.54 -5.25
CA CYS A 548 -34.32 -24.57 -4.73
C CYS A 548 -35.14 -25.69 -4.08
N GLN A 549 -34.77 -26.96 -4.42
CA GLN A 549 -35.44 -28.13 -3.86
C GLN A 549 -34.84 -28.56 -2.50
N GLN A 550 -33.66 -28.10 -2.16
CA GLN A 550 -32.94 -28.48 -0.92
C GLN A 550 -33.37 -27.55 0.22
N SER A 551 -33.89 -28.13 1.31
CA SER A 551 -34.37 -27.38 2.47
C SER A 551 -33.27 -26.57 3.15
N GLU A 552 -32.06 -27.15 3.29
CA GLU A 552 -30.91 -26.53 3.95
C GLU A 552 -30.40 -25.34 3.16
N VAL A 553 -30.33 -25.41 1.83
CA VAL A 553 -29.95 -24.31 0.96
C VAL A 553 -30.97 -23.17 1.05
N THR A 554 -32.27 -23.53 1.16
CA THR A 554 -33.35 -22.54 1.32
C THR A 554 -33.26 -21.82 2.67
N ILE A 555 -32.94 -22.55 3.76
CA ILE A 555 -32.72 -21.93 5.09
C ILE A 555 -31.54 -20.97 5.04
N VAL A 556 -30.40 -21.41 4.51
CA VAL A 556 -29.19 -20.56 4.36
C VAL A 556 -29.49 -19.32 3.51
N SER A 557 -30.19 -19.51 2.39
CA SER A 557 -30.59 -18.41 1.49
C SER A 557 -31.43 -17.36 2.22
N ASN A 558 -32.42 -17.78 2.99
CA ASN A 558 -33.25 -16.87 3.77
C ASN A 558 -32.47 -16.14 4.85
N VAL A 559 -31.58 -16.85 5.56
CA VAL A 559 -30.70 -16.23 6.57
C VAL A 559 -29.80 -15.17 5.94
N VAL A 560 -29.09 -15.50 4.86
CA VAL A 560 -28.19 -14.56 4.19
C VAL A 560 -28.96 -13.38 3.60
N ALA A 561 -30.10 -13.63 2.94
CA ALA A 561 -30.95 -12.56 2.42
C ALA A 561 -31.38 -11.57 3.51
N HIS A 562 -31.81 -12.06 4.66
CA HIS A 562 -32.20 -11.19 5.78
C HIS A 562 -31.00 -10.50 6.43
N ALA A 563 -29.85 -11.19 6.51
CA ALA A 563 -28.61 -10.64 7.06
C ALA A 563 -28.09 -9.45 6.23
N LEU A 564 -28.23 -9.47 4.90
CA LEU A 564 -27.84 -8.36 4.03
C LEU A 564 -28.53 -7.05 4.42
N LEU A 565 -29.76 -7.10 4.86
CA LEU A 565 -30.51 -5.91 5.31
C LEU A 565 -29.94 -5.28 6.60
N SER A 566 -29.05 -5.98 7.32
CA SER A 566 -28.42 -5.43 8.53
C SER A 566 -27.56 -4.20 8.25
N ILE A 567 -26.94 -4.12 7.07
CA ILE A 567 -26.12 -3.00 6.65
C ILE A 567 -26.97 -1.75 6.40
N PRO A 568 -27.97 -1.74 5.49
CA PRO A 568 -28.81 -0.56 5.30
C PRO A 568 -29.62 -0.20 6.55
N LYS A 569 -30.09 -1.17 7.36
CA LYS A 569 -30.68 -0.87 8.66
C LYS A 569 -29.75 -0.05 9.56
N ALA A 570 -28.49 -0.41 9.63
CA ALA A 570 -27.50 0.33 10.41
C ALA A 570 -27.19 1.72 9.82
N LEU A 571 -27.17 1.87 8.48
CA LEU A 571 -26.98 3.16 7.80
C LEU A 571 -28.11 4.17 8.09
N TYR A 572 -29.33 3.69 8.17
CA TYR A 572 -30.53 4.52 8.41
C TYR A 572 -30.94 4.62 9.90
N GLN A 573 -30.20 3.94 10.80
CA GLN A 573 -30.54 3.93 12.24
C GLN A 573 -30.44 5.33 12.88
N THR A 574 -29.59 6.20 12.37
CA THR A 574 -29.41 7.58 12.82
C THR A 574 -30.30 8.59 12.08
N SER A 575 -31.12 8.11 11.13
CA SER A 575 -32.07 8.90 10.36
C SER A 575 -33.44 8.97 11.09
N GLU A 576 -34.38 9.70 10.50
CA GLU A 576 -35.74 9.83 11.02
C GLU A 576 -36.40 8.47 11.33
N ARG A 577 -37.34 8.46 12.29
CA ARG A 577 -38.20 7.28 12.57
C ARG A 577 -38.79 6.77 11.25
N ASN A 578 -38.48 5.51 10.88
CA ASN A 578 -38.88 4.82 9.63
C ASN A 578 -38.04 5.12 8.36
N GLY A 579 -36.90 5.78 8.44
CA GLY A 579 -36.07 6.06 7.26
C GLY A 579 -35.70 4.80 6.46
N PHE A 580 -35.31 3.70 7.13
CA PHE A 580 -35.02 2.42 6.48
C PHE A 580 -36.27 1.81 5.80
N THR A 581 -37.43 1.78 6.49
CA THR A 581 -38.65 1.16 5.96
C THR A 581 -39.12 1.88 4.70
N LYS A 582 -39.10 3.21 4.70
CA LYS A 582 -39.43 4.02 3.53
C LYS A 582 -38.51 3.70 2.37
N PHE A 583 -37.19 3.75 2.59
CA PHE A 583 -36.17 3.45 1.57
C PHE A 583 -36.32 2.02 1.01
N TYR A 584 -36.55 1.03 1.89
CA TYR A 584 -36.73 -0.37 1.48
C TYR A 584 -37.97 -0.53 0.59
N LEU A 585 -39.11 0.05 0.98
CA LEU A 585 -40.37 -0.02 0.20
C LEU A 585 -40.23 0.69 -1.15
N GLU A 586 -39.59 1.84 -1.20
CA GLU A 586 -39.26 2.55 -2.45
C GLU A 586 -38.41 1.70 -3.38
N ALA A 587 -37.33 1.11 -2.86
CA ALA A 587 -36.44 0.25 -3.64
C ALA A 587 -37.15 -1.00 -4.18
N ILE A 588 -37.95 -1.69 -3.35
CA ILE A 588 -38.73 -2.86 -3.78
C ILE A 588 -39.78 -2.48 -4.83
N ASN A 589 -40.48 -1.35 -4.67
CA ASN A 589 -41.45 -0.87 -5.64
C ASN A 589 -40.82 -0.58 -7.01
N LEU A 590 -39.62 0.02 -7.03
CA LEU A 590 -38.84 0.23 -8.27
C LEU A 590 -38.50 -1.12 -8.95
N LEU A 591 -38.08 -2.11 -8.16
CA LEU A 591 -37.74 -3.46 -8.65
C LEU A 591 -38.97 -4.16 -9.26
N GLN A 592 -40.09 -4.14 -8.56
CA GLN A 592 -41.34 -4.77 -9.03
C GLN A 592 -41.88 -4.13 -10.30
N LYS A 593 -41.67 -2.81 -10.46
CA LYS A 593 -42.07 -2.08 -11.67
C LYS A 593 -41.02 -2.10 -12.78
N SER A 594 -39.91 -2.79 -12.58
CA SER A 594 -38.76 -2.80 -13.51
C SER A 594 -38.27 -1.40 -13.88
N GLN A 595 -38.39 -0.44 -12.96
CA GLN A 595 -37.93 0.94 -13.15
C GLN A 595 -36.43 1.05 -12.87
N PRO A 596 -35.72 1.96 -13.55
CA PRO A 596 -34.30 2.17 -13.28
C PRO A 596 -34.10 2.75 -11.88
N LEU A 597 -33.04 2.33 -11.20
CA LEU A 597 -32.67 2.92 -9.91
C LEU A 597 -32.40 4.43 -10.06
N PRO A 598 -32.80 5.24 -9.07
CA PRO A 598 -32.58 6.67 -9.13
C PRO A 598 -31.07 6.97 -9.21
N VAL A 599 -30.73 7.99 -9.99
CA VAL A 599 -29.37 8.56 -9.97
C VAL A 599 -29.35 9.50 -8.78
N ASN A 600 -28.89 8.99 -7.63
CA ASN A 600 -28.75 9.84 -6.44
C ASN A 600 -27.53 10.75 -6.60
N ASP A 601 -27.69 12.03 -6.27
CA ASP A 601 -26.58 13.00 -6.13
C ASP A 601 -25.63 12.61 -4.99
N GLU A 602 -25.99 11.59 -4.18
CA GLU A 602 -25.18 11.07 -3.07
C GLU A 602 -23.95 10.27 -3.52
N GLY A 603 -23.92 9.81 -4.79
CA GLY A 603 -22.78 9.16 -5.40
C GLY A 603 -22.95 7.67 -5.69
N LEU A 604 -21.84 7.02 -6.01
CA LEU A 604 -21.77 5.64 -6.49
C LEU A 604 -20.88 4.77 -5.59
N GLU A 605 -21.13 3.46 -5.59
CA GLU A 605 -20.31 2.47 -4.89
C GLU A 605 -19.89 1.32 -5.81
N SER A 606 -18.71 0.71 -5.53
CA SER A 606 -18.19 -0.43 -6.27
C SER A 606 -18.97 -1.69 -5.98
N VAL A 607 -19.54 -2.29 -7.01
CA VAL A 607 -20.27 -3.56 -6.88
C VAL A 607 -19.31 -4.71 -6.61
N TYR A 608 -18.13 -4.69 -7.21
CA TYR A 608 -17.09 -5.69 -6.96
C TYR A 608 -16.73 -5.77 -5.46
N CYS A 609 -16.41 -4.64 -4.82
CA CYS A 609 -16.07 -4.60 -3.40
C CYS A 609 -17.21 -5.10 -2.51
N LYS A 610 -18.45 -4.77 -2.85
CA LYS A 610 -19.64 -5.23 -2.12
C LYS A 610 -19.88 -6.73 -2.27
N TYR A 611 -19.73 -7.25 -3.48
CA TYR A 611 -19.85 -8.68 -3.74
C TYR A 611 -18.75 -9.48 -3.02
N GLN A 612 -17.51 -9.02 -3.08
CA GLN A 612 -16.39 -9.62 -2.35
C GLN A 612 -16.60 -9.58 -0.81
N LEU A 613 -17.27 -8.55 -0.30
CA LEU A 613 -17.65 -8.49 1.11
C LEU A 613 -18.55 -9.67 1.50
N VAL A 614 -19.60 -9.94 0.71
CA VAL A 614 -20.53 -11.06 0.97
C VAL A 614 -19.79 -12.39 0.94
N ILE A 615 -18.97 -12.62 -0.08
CA ILE A 615 -18.17 -13.83 -0.23
C ILE A 615 -17.21 -14.01 0.96
N SER A 616 -16.46 -12.97 1.31
CA SER A 616 -15.51 -13.03 2.43
C SER A 616 -16.18 -13.31 3.76
N VAL A 617 -17.40 -12.81 3.96
CA VAL A 617 -18.21 -13.12 5.17
C VAL A 617 -18.64 -14.58 5.17
N LEU A 618 -19.15 -15.10 4.04
CA LEU A 618 -19.55 -16.51 3.93
C LEU A 618 -18.38 -17.46 4.18
N HIS A 619 -17.20 -17.15 3.65
CA HIS A 619 -15.98 -17.91 3.92
C HIS A 619 -15.60 -17.88 5.41
N CYS A 620 -15.66 -16.69 6.04
CA CYS A 620 -15.41 -16.57 7.48
C CYS A 620 -16.41 -17.38 8.31
N VAL A 621 -17.69 -17.38 7.95
CA VAL A 621 -18.72 -18.22 8.60
C VAL A 621 -18.37 -19.69 8.44
N THR A 622 -18.02 -20.13 7.23
CA THR A 622 -17.65 -21.53 6.95
C THR A 622 -16.43 -21.96 7.75
N GLU A 623 -15.42 -21.09 7.86
CA GLU A 623 -14.21 -21.31 8.66
C GLU A 623 -14.56 -21.42 10.16
N LEU A 624 -15.31 -20.48 10.71
CA LEU A 624 -15.72 -20.50 12.11
C LEU A 624 -16.55 -21.74 12.48
N LEU A 625 -17.42 -22.20 11.57
CA LEU A 625 -18.21 -23.43 11.75
C LEU A 625 -17.37 -24.71 11.58
N SER A 626 -16.14 -24.62 11.11
CA SER A 626 -15.19 -25.76 11.01
C SER A 626 -14.30 -25.92 12.23
N ILE A 627 -14.35 -25.00 13.19
CA ILE A 627 -13.53 -25.07 14.40
C ILE A 627 -14.19 -26.01 15.40
N ASP A 628 -13.59 -27.18 15.60
CA ASP A 628 -14.07 -28.17 16.56
C ASP A 628 -13.36 -28.06 17.92
N LEU A 629 -12.14 -27.48 17.97
CA LEU A 629 -11.32 -27.40 19.19
C LEU A 629 -10.47 -26.14 19.22
N ILE A 630 -10.39 -25.49 20.39
CA ILE A 630 -9.49 -24.35 20.64
C ILE A 630 -8.42 -24.79 21.64
N ILE A 631 -7.15 -24.76 21.23
CA ILE A 631 -6.00 -25.11 22.06
C ILE A 631 -5.24 -23.83 22.44
N GLY A 632 -5.19 -23.54 23.73
CA GLY A 632 -4.36 -22.48 24.29
C GLY A 632 -2.90 -22.92 24.44
N ILE A 633 -1.99 -22.35 23.66
CA ILE A 633 -0.55 -22.59 23.81
C ILE A 633 -0.02 -21.58 24.83
N ARG A 634 0.47 -22.07 25.97
CA ARG A 634 1.21 -21.25 26.93
C ARG A 634 2.63 -21.05 26.37
N ARG A 635 3.05 -19.83 26.17
CA ARG A 635 4.48 -19.55 25.98
C ARG A 635 5.20 -19.92 27.28
N PRO A 636 6.32 -20.68 27.23
CA PRO A 636 7.15 -20.85 28.40
C PRO A 636 7.55 -19.43 28.86
N LEU A 637 7.31 -19.14 30.14
CA LEU A 637 7.86 -17.95 30.77
C LEU A 637 9.37 -18.01 30.56
N GLN A 638 9.97 -17.08 29.85
CA GLN A 638 11.41 -16.88 29.90
C GLN A 638 11.75 -16.62 31.36
N LYS A 639 12.51 -17.56 31.98
CA LYS A 639 13.15 -17.29 33.26
C LYS A 639 13.96 -16.01 33.05
N ILE A 640 13.55 -14.94 33.72
CA ILE A 640 14.43 -13.82 34.01
C ILE A 640 15.46 -14.44 34.93
N GLU A 641 16.66 -14.71 34.42
CA GLU A 641 17.82 -14.95 35.27
C GLU A 641 18.08 -13.62 35.98
N ASP A 642 17.65 -13.57 37.24
CA ASP A 642 18.09 -12.52 38.17
C ASP A 642 19.62 -12.62 38.21
N ARG A 643 20.28 -11.69 37.58
CA ARG A 643 21.68 -11.41 37.85
C ARG A 643 21.69 -10.75 39.21
N ASP A 644 21.87 -11.59 40.24
CA ASP A 644 22.30 -11.13 41.55
C ASP A 644 23.58 -10.33 41.35
N SER A 645 23.47 -9.05 41.57
CA SER A 645 24.60 -8.16 41.74
C SER A 645 25.18 -8.49 43.11
N GLU A 646 26.19 -9.33 43.17
CA GLU A 646 27.15 -9.37 44.25
C GLU A 646 28.12 -8.18 44.03
N ASP A 647 27.76 -7.01 44.55
CA ASP A 647 28.70 -6.00 44.98
C ASP A 647 28.75 -6.07 46.49
N ASP A 648 29.78 -6.66 47.04
CA ASP A 648 30.27 -6.35 48.35
C ASP A 648 31.79 -6.53 48.43
N THR A 649 32.41 -5.44 48.88
CA THR A 649 33.75 -5.13 49.35
C THR A 649 34.74 -4.58 48.32
#